data_313eba204573a2fff24e8337107a2665
#
_entry.id   313eba204573a2fff24e8337107a2665
#
_cell.length_a   1.000
_cell.length_b   1.000
_cell.length_c   1.000
_cell.angle_alpha   90.00
_cell.angle_beta   90.00
_cell.angle_gamma   90.00
#
_symmetry.space_group_name_H-M   'P 1'
#
loop_
_entity.id
_entity.type
_entity.pdbx_description
1 polymer ?
#
loop_
_entity_poly.entity_id
_entity_poly.type
_entity_poly.pdbx_seq_one_letter_code
_entity_poly.pdbx_strand_id
1 'polypeptide(L)'
;MKSYLRFLSRNKLYTAIEIVGLSVALAFVIIMSCFVWQNMSVNRHYPDQDRMYAIGTKGSLMSNAYIAETMVDAIPELECGTTVLRLTGDPHSIDGNLLERESYMVIEKNFFEMFPTRFIYGSEDVLNTPSNAIVTESLAMEFGVEDIIGKTLLFEGEHKLIIAAVIEDFDDTIFQNEQVIINIGHESQHRWKGGQNSNIHVTSSGVLALVKAKKGADEMVILDKMDRIYENGISEKHREDSYLSLTRLDRAYTSDNNEGEYDGLKKGNAGLMTAFSIIVVFLLISAVFNYINLNTALAGRRSKEIATRMLLGEDRLSIFKRNMLESLGFMITCMCIAFIIARACLPYVNGLLDSPIPVQMKFSHGYIYMYTIILGVTALFCGIIPSLISFRFQPIEIIKGSYRHQSKRTFSKVFIIIQNIIAIIIIAMSITMNSQISYMIDMPMNANTEGLFICRTFSGEFEKTLRELPYVAEFGRCQGRPGMAYGSYGFELEGDVPKEVSLDICECDSAAFELFGFKIVKDYGVPMGQGAWLTETAVRELGIDPENPVFPSRYAWAINYNAIAGIIEDVPFSSAMNLNPDAGGFVLKGPQDPDWSDYIVRLSDSSAENIKELTRLCEEEIVRVHGRSIPVSSGYYPDLIEEAYEPIKKQAKMVTLFMIVAILLSALGQIAMSTYYATEKEKEIGIRKVFGGTVRSESIRNIFEYLAYCVIACVIAVPVSVWIAGRYLETFVYKTPQKPWIFVAAALMVFAVALASVLWQTLRAARTNPAEALKKE
;
A
#
# COMPACT_ATOMS: atom_id res chain seq x y z
N MET A 1 -12.93 -22.13 35.95
CA MET A 1 -12.54 -20.72 36.08
C MET A 1 -11.77 -20.39 37.37
N LYS A 2 -12.30 -20.57 38.59
CA LYS A 2 -11.56 -20.21 39.83
C LYS A 2 -10.20 -20.92 39.97
N SER A 3 -10.09 -22.21 39.63
CA SER A 3 -8.83 -22.96 39.64
C SER A 3 -7.82 -22.41 38.63
N TYR A 4 -8.28 -22.07 37.42
CA TYR A 4 -7.44 -21.47 36.35
C TYR A 4 -6.91 -20.09 36.74
N LEU A 5 -7.77 -19.21 37.27
CA LEU A 5 -7.34 -17.89 37.73
C LEU A 5 -6.29 -17.98 38.86
N ARG A 6 -6.48 -18.93 39.78
CA ARG A 6 -5.47 -19.23 40.81
C ARG A 6 -4.16 -19.74 40.24
N PHE A 7 -4.22 -20.57 39.19
CA PHE A 7 -3.04 -21.05 38.47
C PHE A 7 -2.29 -19.88 37.78
N LEU A 8 -3.01 -18.99 37.08
CA LEU A 8 -2.44 -17.80 36.45
C LEU A 8 -1.76 -16.88 37.49
N SER A 9 -2.45 -16.60 38.62
CA SER A 9 -1.90 -15.74 39.69
C SER A 9 -0.66 -16.29 40.38
N ARG A 10 -0.50 -17.62 40.40
CA ARG A 10 0.72 -18.30 40.91
C ARG A 10 1.89 -18.31 39.93
N ASN A 11 1.61 -18.16 38.63
CA ASN A 11 2.60 -18.19 37.54
C ASN A 11 2.70 -16.82 36.85
N LYS A 12 2.81 -15.73 37.63
CA LYS A 12 2.72 -14.33 37.16
C LYS A 12 3.59 -14.00 35.96
N LEU A 13 4.86 -14.45 35.93
CA LEU A 13 5.76 -14.17 34.84
C LEU A 13 5.31 -14.79 33.53
N TYR A 14 4.92 -16.06 33.55
CA TYR A 14 4.43 -16.78 32.36
C TYR A 14 3.13 -16.16 31.85
N THR A 15 2.21 -15.87 32.77
CA THR A 15 0.94 -15.22 32.44
C THR A 15 1.15 -13.84 31.82
N ALA A 16 2.09 -13.05 32.33
CA ALA A 16 2.42 -11.74 31.76
C ALA A 16 3.01 -11.87 30.34
N ILE A 17 3.94 -12.82 30.14
CA ILE A 17 4.50 -13.08 28.80
C ILE A 17 3.40 -13.48 27.80
N GLU A 18 2.47 -14.36 28.21
CA GLU A 18 1.36 -14.78 27.37
C GLU A 18 0.40 -13.63 27.03
N ILE A 19 -0.01 -12.85 28.04
CA ILE A 19 -0.93 -11.73 27.83
C ILE A 19 -0.29 -10.70 26.90
N VAL A 20 0.95 -10.27 27.20
CA VAL A 20 1.63 -9.25 26.39
C VAL A 20 1.86 -9.76 24.97
N GLY A 21 2.46 -10.94 24.83
CA GLY A 21 2.79 -11.49 23.50
C GLY A 21 1.55 -11.69 22.63
N LEU A 22 0.50 -12.30 23.19
CA LEU A 22 -0.72 -12.57 22.45
C LEU A 22 -1.50 -11.28 22.15
N SER A 23 -1.61 -10.34 23.11
CA SER A 23 -2.34 -9.09 22.91
C SER A 23 -1.67 -8.19 21.88
N VAL A 24 -0.33 -8.09 21.88
CA VAL A 24 0.42 -7.32 20.87
C VAL A 24 0.23 -7.96 19.50
N ALA A 25 0.40 -9.27 19.37
CA ALA A 25 0.19 -9.95 18.08
C ALA A 25 -1.23 -9.79 17.56
N LEU A 26 -2.24 -10.00 18.43
CA LEU A 26 -3.65 -9.82 18.05
C LEU A 26 -3.97 -8.37 17.68
N ALA A 27 -3.35 -7.37 18.30
CA ALA A 27 -3.55 -5.97 17.95
C ALA A 27 -3.13 -5.71 16.49
N PHE A 28 -1.96 -6.20 16.08
CA PHE A 28 -1.51 -6.09 14.69
C PHE A 28 -2.36 -6.92 13.73
N VAL A 29 -2.74 -8.13 14.12
CA VAL A 29 -3.66 -8.96 13.35
C VAL A 29 -4.99 -8.23 13.11
N ILE A 30 -5.55 -7.57 14.13
CA ILE A 30 -6.79 -6.79 14.03
C ILE A 30 -6.61 -5.63 13.03
N ILE A 31 -5.60 -4.80 13.20
CA ILE A 31 -5.38 -3.62 12.35
C ILE A 31 -5.21 -4.04 10.89
N MET A 32 -4.34 -5.02 10.64
CA MET A 32 -4.09 -5.48 9.27
C MET A 32 -5.28 -6.22 8.66
N SER A 33 -6.03 -6.97 9.46
CA SER A 33 -7.27 -7.59 8.99
C SER A 33 -8.33 -6.54 8.66
N CYS A 34 -8.41 -5.43 9.42
CA CYS A 34 -9.26 -4.29 9.09
C CYS A 34 -8.84 -3.66 7.75
N PHE A 35 -7.54 -3.44 7.55
CA PHE A 35 -7.01 -2.93 6.29
C PHE A 35 -7.38 -3.83 5.12
N VAL A 36 -7.05 -5.11 5.20
CA VAL A 36 -7.35 -6.08 4.12
C VAL A 36 -8.86 -6.17 3.87
N TRP A 37 -9.66 -6.28 4.93
CA TRP A 37 -11.12 -6.36 4.83
C TRP A 37 -11.70 -5.12 4.16
N GLN A 38 -11.29 -3.93 4.58
CA GLN A 38 -11.78 -2.66 4.06
C GLN A 38 -11.45 -2.50 2.58
N ASN A 39 -10.21 -2.78 2.19
CA ASN A 39 -9.79 -2.72 0.79
C ASN A 39 -10.47 -3.79 -0.09
N MET A 40 -10.75 -4.98 0.46
CA MET A 40 -11.50 -6.03 -0.24
C MET A 40 -13.01 -5.78 -0.28
N SER A 41 -13.53 -4.87 0.54
CA SER A 41 -14.96 -4.57 0.63
C SER A 41 -15.38 -3.29 -0.08
N VAL A 42 -14.45 -2.64 -0.79
CA VAL A 42 -14.74 -1.46 -1.62
C VAL A 42 -15.88 -1.79 -2.61
N ASN A 43 -16.86 -0.90 -2.70
CA ASN A 43 -18.08 -1.02 -3.49
C ASN A 43 -19.05 -2.13 -3.08
N ARG A 44 -18.71 -3.03 -2.14
CA ARG A 44 -19.56 -4.18 -1.79
C ARG A 44 -20.92 -3.85 -1.17
N HIS A 45 -21.10 -2.62 -0.73
CA HIS A 45 -22.38 -2.15 -0.20
C HIS A 45 -23.38 -1.81 -1.32
N TYR A 46 -22.91 -1.58 -2.57
CA TYR A 46 -23.79 -1.34 -3.68
C TYR A 46 -24.49 -2.64 -4.13
N PRO A 47 -25.82 -2.63 -4.26
CA PRO A 47 -26.55 -3.78 -4.78
C PRO A 47 -26.15 -4.03 -6.24
N ASP A 48 -26.02 -5.30 -6.61
CA ASP A 48 -25.70 -5.71 -7.98
C ASP A 48 -24.32 -5.28 -8.52
N GLN A 49 -23.34 -4.96 -7.65
CA GLN A 49 -21.99 -4.56 -8.08
C GLN A 49 -21.30 -5.59 -9.00
N ASP A 50 -21.67 -6.86 -8.88
CA ASP A 50 -21.19 -7.98 -9.71
C ASP A 50 -21.68 -7.91 -11.15
N ARG A 51 -22.67 -7.06 -11.43
CA ARG A 51 -23.24 -6.77 -12.76
C ARG A 51 -22.91 -5.37 -13.27
N MET A 52 -22.13 -4.58 -12.50
CA MET A 52 -21.69 -3.25 -12.90
C MET A 52 -20.29 -3.32 -13.49
N TYR A 53 -20.08 -2.59 -14.58
CA TYR A 53 -18.82 -2.58 -15.33
C TYR A 53 -18.42 -1.15 -15.68
N ALA A 54 -17.11 -0.90 -15.61
CA ALA A 54 -16.49 0.27 -16.23
C ALA A 54 -16.15 -0.05 -17.68
N ILE A 55 -16.51 0.83 -18.60
CA ILE A 55 -16.15 0.77 -20.02
C ILE A 55 -14.85 1.55 -20.19
N GLY A 56 -13.78 0.84 -20.45
CA GLY A 56 -12.46 1.42 -20.68
C GLY A 56 -12.07 1.43 -22.15
N THR A 57 -11.09 2.26 -22.47
CA THR A 57 -10.46 2.30 -23.80
C THR A 57 -8.95 2.14 -23.64
N LYS A 58 -8.31 1.38 -24.54
CA LYS A 58 -6.84 1.21 -24.57
C LYS A 58 -6.20 0.79 -23.24
N GLY A 59 -6.85 -0.10 -22.49
CA GLY A 59 -6.32 -0.59 -21.23
C GLY A 59 -6.50 0.35 -20.03
N SER A 60 -7.12 1.52 -20.18
CA SER A 60 -7.57 2.38 -19.08
C SER A 60 -8.98 2.02 -18.61
N LEU A 61 -9.40 2.43 -17.43
CA LEU A 61 -10.82 2.41 -17.01
C LEU A 61 -11.62 3.56 -17.59
N MET A 62 -10.93 4.55 -18.16
CA MET A 62 -11.53 5.78 -18.67
C MET A 62 -11.92 5.66 -20.14
N SER A 63 -12.95 6.37 -20.50
CA SER A 63 -13.47 6.44 -21.86
C SER A 63 -14.11 7.80 -22.15
N ASN A 64 -15.08 7.86 -23.06
CA ASN A 64 -15.77 9.06 -23.47
C ASN A 64 -17.10 9.24 -22.74
N ALA A 65 -17.54 10.49 -22.53
CA ALA A 65 -18.78 10.83 -21.81
C ALA A 65 -20.09 10.33 -22.48
N TYR A 66 -20.05 10.01 -23.76
CA TYR A 66 -21.24 9.52 -24.47
C TYR A 66 -21.34 8.00 -24.59
N ILE A 67 -20.27 7.28 -24.21
CA ILE A 67 -20.18 5.85 -24.50
C ILE A 67 -21.19 5.04 -23.66
N ALA A 68 -21.40 5.38 -22.39
CA ALA A 68 -22.32 4.67 -21.52
C ALA A 68 -23.76 4.75 -22.06
N GLU A 69 -24.23 5.95 -22.39
CA GLU A 69 -25.57 6.20 -22.94
C GLU A 69 -25.75 5.50 -24.29
N THR A 70 -24.78 5.66 -25.20
CA THR A 70 -24.82 5.02 -26.52
C THR A 70 -24.90 3.50 -26.44
N MET A 71 -24.13 2.89 -25.55
CA MET A 71 -24.13 1.44 -25.41
C MET A 71 -25.37 0.91 -24.73
N VAL A 72 -25.95 1.64 -23.77
CA VAL A 72 -27.22 1.26 -23.14
C VAL A 72 -28.36 1.32 -24.14
N ASP A 73 -28.40 2.33 -25.00
CA ASP A 73 -29.42 2.46 -26.03
C ASP A 73 -29.35 1.38 -27.13
N ALA A 74 -28.11 0.93 -27.43
CA ALA A 74 -27.89 -0.01 -28.53
C ALA A 74 -27.85 -1.48 -28.10
N ILE A 75 -27.55 -1.79 -26.84
CA ILE A 75 -27.34 -3.16 -26.33
C ILE A 75 -28.46 -3.57 -25.37
N PRO A 76 -29.38 -4.45 -25.78
CA PRO A 76 -30.52 -4.85 -24.95
C PRO A 76 -30.14 -5.56 -23.63
N GLU A 77 -28.95 -6.10 -23.52
CA GLU A 77 -28.44 -6.76 -22.33
C GLU A 77 -28.04 -5.79 -21.22
N LEU A 78 -27.91 -4.50 -21.53
CA LEU A 78 -27.67 -3.45 -20.55
C LEU A 78 -28.98 -2.94 -19.94
N GLU A 79 -28.95 -2.55 -18.67
CA GLU A 79 -30.09 -2.07 -17.90
C GLU A 79 -30.09 -0.55 -17.80
N CYS A 80 -28.95 0.01 -17.39
CA CYS A 80 -28.72 1.45 -17.29
C CYS A 80 -27.22 1.74 -17.35
N GLY A 81 -26.89 3.02 -17.50
CA GLY A 81 -25.52 3.49 -17.49
C GLY A 81 -25.41 4.91 -16.96
N THR A 82 -24.26 5.30 -16.49
CA THR A 82 -23.97 6.64 -15.98
C THR A 82 -22.53 7.04 -16.25
N THR A 83 -22.28 8.33 -16.19
CA THR A 83 -20.98 8.94 -16.43
C THR A 83 -20.55 9.69 -15.18
N VAL A 84 -19.29 9.52 -14.79
CA VAL A 84 -18.67 10.18 -13.65
C VAL A 84 -17.36 10.81 -14.07
N LEU A 85 -17.14 12.07 -13.70
CA LEU A 85 -15.88 12.75 -13.89
C LEU A 85 -15.40 13.30 -12.54
N ARG A 86 -14.09 13.31 -12.36
CA ARG A 86 -13.43 14.11 -11.34
C ARG A 86 -12.72 15.26 -12.04
N LEU A 87 -12.96 16.45 -11.60
CA LEU A 87 -12.31 17.63 -12.15
C LEU A 87 -11.63 18.41 -11.04
N THR A 88 -10.51 19.01 -11.39
CA THR A 88 -9.83 20.01 -10.57
C THR A 88 -10.03 21.37 -11.24
N GLY A 89 -10.41 22.35 -10.49
CA GLY A 89 -10.70 23.68 -11.02
C GLY A 89 -10.35 24.78 -10.03
N ASP A 90 -10.86 25.98 -10.28
CA ASP A 90 -10.70 27.12 -9.38
C ASP A 90 -11.32 26.85 -8.00
N PRO A 91 -10.80 27.44 -6.93
CA PRO A 91 -11.31 27.19 -5.59
C PRO A 91 -12.77 27.56 -5.51
N HIS A 92 -13.50 26.71 -4.81
CA HIS A 92 -14.90 26.93 -4.53
C HIS A 92 -15.05 27.80 -3.30
N SER A 93 -16.08 28.62 -3.25
CA SER A 93 -16.42 29.35 -2.02
C SER A 93 -17.90 29.21 -1.70
N ILE A 94 -18.20 29.09 -0.41
CA ILE A 94 -19.57 29.09 0.09
C ILE A 94 -19.79 30.41 0.84
N ASP A 95 -20.70 31.26 0.32
CA ASP A 95 -20.98 32.59 0.85
C ASP A 95 -19.70 33.43 1.08
N GLY A 96 -18.69 33.30 0.19
CA GLY A 96 -17.43 34.01 0.26
C GLY A 96 -16.35 33.36 1.14
N ASN A 97 -16.63 32.27 1.83
CA ASN A 97 -15.63 31.46 2.52
C ASN A 97 -15.00 30.48 1.54
N LEU A 98 -13.71 30.63 1.25
CA LEU A 98 -12.96 29.74 0.36
C LEU A 98 -12.90 28.33 0.97
N LEU A 99 -13.12 27.33 0.13
CA LEU A 99 -12.85 25.94 0.48
C LEU A 99 -11.40 25.62 0.13
N GLU A 100 -10.69 24.92 1.03
CA GLU A 100 -9.30 24.52 0.79
C GLU A 100 -9.15 23.43 -0.29
N ARG A 101 -10.26 22.95 -0.86
CA ARG A 101 -10.28 21.87 -1.84
C ARG A 101 -10.66 22.37 -3.22
N GLU A 102 -9.96 21.88 -4.22
CA GLU A 102 -10.00 22.32 -5.60
C GLU A 102 -10.65 21.30 -6.54
N SER A 103 -11.00 20.10 -6.02
CA SER A 103 -11.56 19.02 -6.80
C SER A 103 -13.04 18.82 -6.48
N TYR A 104 -13.77 18.39 -7.50
CA TYR A 104 -15.20 18.14 -7.43
C TYR A 104 -15.61 16.99 -8.35
N MET A 105 -16.70 16.34 -8.02
CA MET A 105 -17.27 15.26 -8.82
C MET A 105 -18.41 15.77 -9.69
N VAL A 106 -18.41 15.35 -10.94
CA VAL A 106 -19.48 15.64 -11.91
C VAL A 106 -20.19 14.33 -12.21
N ILE A 107 -21.51 14.32 -12.05
CA ILE A 107 -22.33 13.12 -12.25
C ILE A 107 -23.55 13.40 -13.12
N GLU A 108 -24.11 12.34 -13.68
CA GLU A 108 -25.41 12.38 -14.32
C GLU A 108 -26.52 12.17 -13.28
N LYS A 109 -27.75 12.61 -13.63
CA LYS A 109 -28.93 12.47 -12.75
C LYS A 109 -29.27 11.02 -12.38
N ASN A 110 -28.92 10.06 -13.26
CA ASN A 110 -29.15 8.63 -13.05
C ASN A 110 -28.05 7.93 -12.23
N PHE A 111 -27.06 8.67 -11.74
CA PHE A 111 -25.98 8.12 -10.92
C PHE A 111 -26.51 7.37 -9.70
N PHE A 112 -27.49 7.95 -8.99
CA PHE A 112 -28.03 7.34 -7.76
C PHE A 112 -28.90 6.11 -8.00
N GLU A 113 -29.37 5.87 -9.24
CA GLU A 113 -30.03 4.61 -9.61
C GLU A 113 -29.02 3.44 -9.61
N MET A 114 -27.78 3.70 -10.01
CA MET A 114 -26.70 2.71 -9.99
C MET A 114 -26.03 2.63 -8.62
N PHE A 115 -25.83 3.78 -7.98
CA PHE A 115 -25.12 3.95 -6.72
C PHE A 115 -26.02 4.55 -5.64
N PRO A 116 -26.94 3.76 -5.07
CA PRO A 116 -27.82 4.24 -4.02
C PRO A 116 -27.00 4.78 -2.85
N THR A 117 -27.13 6.08 -2.59
CA THR A 117 -26.39 6.81 -1.58
C THR A 117 -27.38 7.40 -0.58
N ARG A 118 -27.03 7.43 0.68
CA ARG A 118 -27.92 7.98 1.70
C ARG A 118 -27.91 9.50 1.65
N PHE A 119 -29.08 10.09 1.41
CA PHE A 119 -29.30 11.51 1.58
C PHE A 119 -29.56 11.84 3.06
N ILE A 120 -28.76 12.74 3.60
CA ILE A 120 -28.94 13.29 4.94
C ILE A 120 -29.95 14.42 4.90
N TYR A 121 -29.90 15.21 3.82
CA TYR A 121 -30.86 16.25 3.50
C TYR A 121 -31.12 16.28 2.00
N GLY A 122 -32.39 16.52 1.60
CA GLY A 122 -32.78 16.55 0.20
C GLY A 122 -33.03 15.15 -0.40
N SER A 123 -33.03 15.09 -1.72
CA SER A 123 -33.22 13.85 -2.51
C SER A 123 -32.48 13.95 -3.85
N GLU A 124 -32.41 12.85 -4.60
CA GLU A 124 -31.83 12.80 -5.95
C GLU A 124 -32.46 13.76 -6.94
N ASP A 125 -33.73 14.19 -6.72
CA ASP A 125 -34.44 15.15 -7.54
C ASP A 125 -33.72 16.49 -7.67
N VAL A 126 -32.80 16.79 -6.78
CA VAL A 126 -31.93 18.00 -6.82
C VAL A 126 -31.20 18.09 -8.15
N LEU A 127 -30.77 16.96 -8.72
CA LEU A 127 -30.07 16.90 -10.01
C LEU A 127 -30.99 17.19 -11.23
N ASN A 128 -32.31 17.31 -11.07
CA ASN A 128 -33.19 17.78 -12.15
C ASN A 128 -32.98 19.27 -12.47
N THR A 129 -32.32 20.01 -11.58
CA THR A 129 -31.95 21.42 -11.77
C THR A 129 -30.44 21.53 -11.90
N PRO A 130 -29.87 21.79 -13.09
CA PRO A 130 -28.42 21.81 -13.32
C PRO A 130 -27.66 22.81 -12.46
N SER A 131 -28.30 23.89 -12.01
CA SER A 131 -27.68 24.91 -11.14
C SER A 131 -27.68 24.54 -9.64
N ASN A 132 -28.09 23.32 -9.28
CA ASN A 132 -27.99 22.82 -7.94
C ASN A 132 -26.69 22.02 -7.73
N ALA A 133 -26.14 22.12 -6.52
CA ALA A 133 -25.01 21.33 -6.07
C ALA A 133 -25.44 20.42 -4.90
N ILE A 134 -24.73 19.30 -4.77
CA ILE A 134 -24.79 18.39 -3.65
C ILE A 134 -23.47 18.49 -2.90
N VAL A 135 -23.49 18.44 -1.58
CA VAL A 135 -22.29 18.39 -0.75
C VAL A 135 -22.30 17.15 0.14
N THR A 136 -21.13 16.74 0.58
CA THR A 136 -21.01 15.60 1.52
C THR A 136 -21.23 16.01 2.96
N GLU A 137 -21.48 15.01 3.81
CA GLU A 137 -21.70 15.19 5.26
C GLU A 137 -20.50 15.86 5.93
N SER A 138 -19.28 15.47 5.56
CA SER A 138 -18.06 16.05 6.11
C SER A 138 -17.96 17.56 5.86
N LEU A 139 -18.27 18.03 4.65
CA LEU A 139 -18.31 19.46 4.35
C LEU A 139 -19.47 20.16 5.05
N ALA A 140 -20.63 19.53 5.06
CA ALA A 140 -21.82 20.10 5.71
C ALA A 140 -21.62 20.28 7.23
N MET A 141 -20.85 19.41 7.89
CA MET A 141 -20.55 19.55 9.31
C MET A 141 -19.69 20.78 9.63
N GLU A 142 -18.85 21.26 8.71
CA GLU A 142 -18.04 22.46 8.91
C GLU A 142 -18.89 23.74 8.96
N PHE A 143 -20.03 23.76 8.26
CA PHE A 143 -20.94 24.91 8.16
C PHE A 143 -22.25 24.75 8.96
N GLY A 144 -22.54 23.57 9.49
CA GLY A 144 -23.84 23.16 10.00
C GLY A 144 -24.74 22.59 8.90
N VAL A 145 -25.20 21.33 9.10
CA VAL A 145 -25.92 20.56 8.03
C VAL A 145 -27.19 21.27 7.53
N GLU A 146 -27.95 21.90 8.42
CA GLU A 146 -29.16 22.66 8.04
C GLU A 146 -28.83 24.07 7.52
N ASP A 147 -27.74 24.66 8.01
CA ASP A 147 -27.34 26.02 7.70
C ASP A 147 -26.67 26.13 6.31
N ILE A 148 -26.14 25.04 5.77
CA ILE A 148 -25.47 25.02 4.45
C ILE A 148 -26.47 24.97 3.30
N ILE A 149 -27.68 24.47 3.54
CA ILE A 149 -28.71 24.35 2.50
C ILE A 149 -29.21 25.73 2.07
N GLY A 150 -29.31 25.93 0.77
CA GLY A 150 -29.70 27.19 0.15
C GLY A 150 -28.58 28.20 0.03
N LYS A 151 -27.39 27.94 0.60
CA LYS A 151 -26.22 28.80 0.39
C LYS A 151 -25.72 28.72 -1.04
N THR A 152 -25.08 29.81 -1.45
CA THR A 152 -24.50 29.91 -2.79
C THR A 152 -23.06 29.37 -2.76
N LEU A 153 -22.85 28.33 -3.53
CA LEU A 153 -21.54 27.84 -3.91
C LEU A 153 -21.07 28.61 -5.14
N LEU A 154 -20.01 29.40 -5.01
CA LEU A 154 -19.32 29.99 -6.15
C LEU A 154 -18.34 28.96 -6.71
N PHE A 155 -18.48 28.64 -7.98
CA PHE A 155 -17.80 27.55 -8.65
C PHE A 155 -17.04 28.12 -9.88
N GLU A 156 -15.80 27.71 -10.05
CA GLU A 156 -14.89 28.21 -11.12
C GLU A 156 -14.88 29.77 -11.22
N GLY A 157 -14.97 30.45 -10.08
CA GLY A 157 -14.93 31.91 -9.99
C GLY A 157 -16.12 32.68 -10.56
N GLU A 158 -16.93 32.08 -11.45
CA GLU A 158 -18.01 32.76 -12.20
C GLU A 158 -19.38 32.12 -12.00
N HIS A 159 -19.46 30.80 -11.84
CA HIS A 159 -20.73 30.07 -11.78
C HIS A 159 -21.30 30.00 -10.36
N LYS A 160 -22.58 30.33 -10.24
CA LYS A 160 -23.29 30.26 -8.94
C LYS A 160 -24.18 29.03 -8.91
N LEU A 161 -23.91 28.13 -7.99
CA LEU A 161 -24.72 26.95 -7.71
C LEU A 161 -25.40 27.10 -6.35
N ILE A 162 -26.56 26.49 -6.18
CA ILE A 162 -27.27 26.46 -4.90
C ILE A 162 -27.07 25.09 -4.25
N ILE A 163 -26.57 25.04 -3.03
CA ILE A 163 -26.45 23.79 -2.28
C ILE A 163 -27.87 23.33 -1.91
N ALA A 164 -28.32 22.24 -2.45
CA ALA A 164 -29.69 21.77 -2.31
C ALA A 164 -29.82 20.39 -1.66
N ALA A 165 -28.73 19.64 -1.52
CA ALA A 165 -28.74 18.36 -0.80
C ALA A 165 -27.39 18.08 -0.10
N VAL A 166 -27.47 17.21 0.92
CA VAL A 166 -26.32 16.67 1.65
C VAL A 166 -26.40 15.14 1.58
N ILE A 167 -25.30 14.49 1.19
CA ILE A 167 -25.16 13.02 1.14
C ILE A 167 -24.06 12.55 2.08
N GLU A 168 -24.05 11.25 2.39
CA GLU A 168 -22.93 10.61 3.08
C GLU A 168 -21.64 10.66 2.24
N ASP A 169 -20.48 10.57 2.90
CA ASP A 169 -19.18 10.57 2.24
C ASP A 169 -18.93 9.27 1.45
N PHE A 170 -18.08 9.33 0.42
CA PHE A 170 -17.71 8.18 -0.42
C PHE A 170 -16.62 7.28 0.18
N ASP A 171 -16.66 7.02 1.48
CA ASP A 171 -15.59 6.35 2.23
C ASP A 171 -15.23 4.96 1.69
N ASP A 172 -16.22 4.08 1.57
CA ASP A 172 -16.04 2.66 1.20
C ASP A 172 -16.31 2.42 -0.32
N THR A 173 -16.02 3.43 -1.16
CA THR A 173 -16.25 3.39 -2.61
C THR A 173 -14.94 3.57 -3.39
N ILE A 174 -14.98 3.22 -4.68
CA ILE A 174 -13.88 3.51 -5.60
C ILE A 174 -13.73 5.00 -5.93
N PHE A 175 -14.81 5.76 -5.74
CA PHE A 175 -14.80 7.21 -6.01
C PHE A 175 -13.95 7.94 -4.98
N GLN A 176 -13.26 9.01 -5.41
CA GLN A 176 -12.55 9.89 -4.49
C GLN A 176 -13.54 10.54 -3.51
N ASN A 177 -13.04 10.96 -2.35
CA ASN A 177 -13.85 11.62 -1.33
C ASN A 177 -14.05 13.11 -1.67
N GLU A 178 -14.64 13.37 -2.85
CA GLU A 178 -14.96 14.73 -3.27
C GLU A 178 -16.12 15.28 -2.45
N GLN A 179 -15.98 16.51 -1.97
CA GLN A 179 -16.96 17.11 -1.08
C GLN A 179 -18.06 17.88 -1.82
N VAL A 180 -17.80 18.24 -3.07
CA VAL A 180 -18.73 18.96 -3.94
C VAL A 180 -19.10 18.09 -5.14
N ILE A 181 -20.38 17.98 -5.42
CA ILE A 181 -20.90 17.19 -6.52
C ILE A 181 -21.85 18.07 -7.33
N ILE A 182 -21.64 18.09 -8.65
CA ILE A 182 -22.43 18.88 -9.58
C ILE A 182 -22.99 18.04 -10.73
N ASN A 183 -24.01 18.57 -11.39
CA ASN A 183 -24.64 17.91 -12.53
C ASN A 183 -23.82 18.16 -13.82
N ILE A 184 -23.57 17.12 -14.61
CA ILE A 184 -22.91 17.22 -15.92
C ILE A 184 -23.72 18.12 -16.92
N GLY A 185 -24.98 18.28 -16.71
CA GLY A 185 -25.85 19.17 -17.50
C GLY A 185 -25.68 20.66 -17.19
N HIS A 186 -24.83 21.05 -16.22
CA HIS A 186 -24.54 22.45 -15.97
C HIS A 186 -23.72 23.08 -17.12
N GLU A 187 -23.94 24.36 -17.39
CA GLU A 187 -23.34 25.06 -18.53
C GLU A 187 -21.80 25.05 -18.52
N SER A 188 -21.17 25.05 -17.32
CA SER A 188 -19.71 24.90 -17.19
C SER A 188 -19.17 23.57 -17.71
N GLN A 189 -20.04 22.56 -17.86
CA GLN A 189 -19.69 21.21 -18.29
C GLN A 189 -20.02 20.93 -19.76
N HIS A 190 -20.41 21.92 -20.53
CA HIS A 190 -20.74 21.78 -21.96
C HIS A 190 -19.63 21.18 -22.82
N ARG A 191 -18.38 21.34 -22.41
CA ARG A 191 -17.22 20.72 -23.09
C ARG A 191 -17.27 19.19 -23.06
N TRP A 192 -17.92 18.59 -22.07
CA TRP A 192 -18.01 17.15 -21.92
C TRP A 192 -19.27 16.56 -22.58
N LYS A 193 -20.40 17.22 -22.46
CA LYS A 193 -21.72 16.71 -22.92
C LYS A 193 -22.62 17.81 -23.51
N GLY A 194 -22.09 18.71 -24.30
CA GLY A 194 -22.88 19.83 -24.89
C GLY A 194 -22.40 20.34 -26.23
N GLY A 195 -21.27 19.83 -26.74
CA GLY A 195 -20.70 20.24 -28.03
C GLY A 195 -21.35 19.56 -29.22
N GLN A 196 -21.11 20.10 -30.44
CA GLN A 196 -21.60 19.51 -31.70
C GLN A 196 -21.05 18.11 -32.03
N ASN A 197 -20.14 17.57 -31.22
CA ASN A 197 -19.47 16.27 -31.40
C ASN A 197 -19.94 15.25 -30.35
N SER A 198 -21.21 14.84 -30.43
CA SER A 198 -21.76 13.71 -29.67
C SER A 198 -21.29 12.36 -30.22
N ASN A 199 -19.98 12.21 -30.45
CA ASN A 199 -19.42 11.00 -31.05
C ASN A 199 -18.59 10.23 -30.02
N ILE A 200 -18.91 8.94 -29.86
CA ILE A 200 -18.15 8.02 -28.96
C ILE A 200 -16.68 7.84 -29.38
N HIS A 201 -16.29 8.32 -30.55
CA HIS A 201 -14.94 8.25 -31.08
C HIS A 201 -14.11 9.52 -30.83
N VAL A 202 -14.70 10.54 -30.18
CA VAL A 202 -13.92 11.72 -29.78
C VAL A 202 -13.02 11.36 -28.62
N THR A 203 -11.73 11.57 -28.80
CA THR A 203 -10.64 11.18 -27.92
C THR A 203 -10.52 12.02 -26.64
N SER A 204 -11.58 12.57 -26.09
CA SER A 204 -11.51 13.14 -24.74
C SER A 204 -11.59 12.01 -23.70
N SER A 205 -10.47 11.40 -23.45
CA SER A 205 -10.25 10.48 -22.34
C SER A 205 -10.29 11.24 -20.99
N GLY A 206 -10.74 10.57 -19.95
CA GLY A 206 -10.79 11.14 -18.60
C GLY A 206 -12.18 11.07 -17.97
N VAL A 207 -13.06 10.25 -18.54
CA VAL A 207 -14.42 10.05 -18.08
C VAL A 207 -14.63 8.60 -17.69
N LEU A 208 -15.10 8.36 -16.49
CA LEU A 208 -15.51 7.04 -16.05
C LEU A 208 -16.93 6.75 -16.53
N ALA A 209 -17.05 5.88 -17.54
CA ALA A 209 -18.32 5.40 -18.05
C ALA A 209 -18.68 4.07 -17.42
N LEU A 210 -19.83 4.01 -16.76
CA LEU A 210 -20.29 2.84 -16.02
C LEU A 210 -21.59 2.32 -16.60
N VAL A 211 -21.72 1.00 -16.71
CA VAL A 211 -22.93 0.33 -17.17
C VAL A 211 -23.31 -0.81 -16.25
N LYS A 212 -24.60 -1.08 -16.16
CA LYS A 212 -25.16 -2.20 -15.39
C LYS A 212 -25.80 -3.18 -16.35
N ALA A 213 -25.36 -4.45 -16.30
CA ALA A 213 -25.91 -5.51 -17.12
C ALA A 213 -27.16 -6.13 -16.47
N LYS A 214 -28.08 -6.63 -17.29
CA LYS A 214 -29.25 -7.39 -16.85
C LYS A 214 -28.84 -8.71 -16.22
N LYS A 215 -29.69 -9.23 -15.33
CA LYS A 215 -29.43 -10.52 -14.67
C LYS A 215 -29.28 -11.65 -15.69
N GLY A 216 -28.13 -12.36 -15.62
CA GLY A 216 -27.84 -13.47 -16.53
C GLY A 216 -27.24 -13.09 -17.88
N ALA A 217 -26.94 -11.81 -18.10
CA ALA A 217 -26.22 -11.37 -19.29
C ALA A 217 -24.74 -11.85 -19.23
N ASP A 218 -24.23 -12.27 -20.39
CA ASP A 218 -22.84 -12.72 -20.54
C ASP A 218 -21.95 -11.53 -20.90
N GLU A 219 -20.88 -11.34 -20.12
CA GLU A 219 -19.90 -10.27 -20.27
C GLU A 219 -19.27 -10.29 -21.67
N MET A 220 -18.90 -11.47 -22.17
CA MET A 220 -18.28 -11.61 -23.50
C MET A 220 -19.22 -11.25 -24.63
N VAL A 221 -20.52 -11.53 -24.49
CA VAL A 221 -21.54 -11.14 -25.48
C VAL A 221 -21.74 -9.64 -25.49
N ILE A 222 -21.72 -9.01 -24.32
CA ILE A 222 -21.83 -7.55 -24.22
C ILE A 222 -20.61 -6.91 -24.88
N LEU A 223 -19.40 -7.37 -24.56
CA LEU A 223 -18.15 -6.84 -25.12
C LEU A 223 -18.12 -6.97 -26.65
N ASP A 224 -18.44 -8.14 -27.21
CA ASP A 224 -18.49 -8.36 -28.67
C ASP A 224 -19.48 -7.37 -29.37
N LYS A 225 -20.61 -7.10 -28.77
CA LYS A 225 -21.56 -6.12 -29.28
C LYS A 225 -21.04 -4.69 -29.19
N MET A 226 -20.40 -4.35 -28.05
CA MET A 226 -19.79 -3.04 -27.85
C MET A 226 -18.70 -2.77 -28.88
N ASP A 227 -17.81 -3.73 -29.10
CA ASP A 227 -16.72 -3.61 -30.08
C ASP A 227 -17.27 -3.39 -31.47
N ARG A 228 -18.31 -4.13 -31.90
CA ARG A 228 -18.95 -3.93 -33.21
C ARG A 228 -19.56 -2.54 -33.36
N ILE A 229 -20.18 -1.98 -32.31
CA ILE A 229 -20.76 -0.63 -32.35
C ILE A 229 -19.62 0.40 -32.41
N TYR A 230 -18.55 0.18 -31.63
CA TYR A 230 -17.43 1.08 -31.56
C TYR A 230 -16.62 1.09 -32.87
N GLU A 231 -16.34 -0.07 -33.47
CA GLU A 231 -15.61 -0.20 -34.72
C GLU A 231 -16.32 0.42 -35.92
N ASN A 232 -17.66 0.42 -35.96
CA ASN A 232 -18.44 0.98 -37.08
C ASN A 232 -18.24 2.49 -37.28
N GLY A 233 -17.71 3.20 -36.30
CA GLY A 233 -17.45 4.65 -36.40
C GLY A 233 -15.98 5.01 -36.56
N ILE A 234 -15.05 4.04 -36.48
CA ILE A 234 -13.63 4.27 -36.58
C ILE A 234 -13.15 4.03 -38.02
N SER A 235 -12.25 4.90 -38.51
CA SER A 235 -11.62 4.69 -39.83
C SER A 235 -10.73 3.42 -39.77
N GLU A 236 -10.66 2.66 -40.89
CA GLU A 236 -9.87 1.42 -40.97
C GLU A 236 -8.43 1.56 -40.44
N LYS A 237 -7.85 2.75 -40.58
CA LYS A 237 -6.48 3.05 -40.14
C LYS A 237 -6.27 3.04 -38.61
N HIS A 238 -7.32 3.17 -37.83
CA HIS A 238 -7.25 3.24 -36.36
C HIS A 238 -7.97 2.06 -35.67
N ARG A 239 -8.44 1.07 -36.42
CA ARG A 239 -9.20 -0.07 -35.88
C ARG A 239 -8.37 -0.99 -35.00
N GLU A 240 -7.11 -1.20 -35.37
CA GLU A 240 -6.22 -2.10 -34.65
C GLU A 240 -5.80 -1.55 -33.27
N ASP A 241 -5.83 -0.21 -33.10
CA ASP A 241 -5.44 0.47 -31.87
C ASP A 241 -6.63 0.80 -30.94
N SER A 242 -7.85 0.44 -31.34
CA SER A 242 -9.06 0.87 -30.64
C SER A 242 -9.88 -0.32 -30.18
N TYR A 243 -9.63 -0.78 -28.99
CA TYR A 243 -10.43 -1.81 -28.32
C TYR A 243 -11.09 -1.28 -27.07
N LEU A 244 -12.27 -1.82 -26.78
CA LEU A 244 -12.97 -1.56 -25.53
C LEU A 244 -12.63 -2.65 -24.53
N SER A 245 -12.69 -2.28 -23.28
CA SER A 245 -12.58 -3.22 -22.16
C SER A 245 -13.77 -3.06 -21.22
N LEU A 246 -14.20 -4.18 -20.65
CA LEU A 246 -15.17 -4.21 -19.57
C LEU A 246 -14.46 -4.66 -18.32
N THR A 247 -14.44 -3.81 -17.30
CA THR A 247 -13.89 -4.16 -16.01
C THR A 247 -14.98 -4.15 -14.96
N ARG A 248 -15.23 -5.29 -14.32
CA ARG A 248 -16.23 -5.37 -13.25
C ARG A 248 -15.88 -4.42 -12.11
N LEU A 249 -16.88 -3.74 -11.57
CA LEU A 249 -16.71 -2.73 -10.53
C LEU A 249 -16.06 -3.29 -9.24
N ASP A 250 -16.33 -4.55 -8.91
CA ASP A 250 -15.72 -5.23 -7.75
C ASP A 250 -14.22 -5.50 -7.92
N ARG A 251 -13.72 -5.46 -9.16
CA ARG A 251 -12.30 -5.63 -9.51
C ARG A 251 -11.62 -4.33 -9.91
N ALA A 252 -12.39 -3.33 -10.29
CA ALA A 252 -11.87 -2.05 -10.81
C ALA A 252 -10.91 -1.37 -9.82
N TYR A 253 -11.18 -1.47 -8.52
CA TYR A 253 -10.34 -0.89 -7.45
C TYR A 253 -8.89 -1.41 -7.46
N THR A 254 -8.69 -2.68 -7.81
CA THR A 254 -7.37 -3.33 -7.83
C THR A 254 -6.88 -3.66 -9.23
N SER A 255 -7.58 -3.18 -10.25
CA SER A 255 -7.22 -3.40 -11.64
C SER A 255 -5.95 -2.64 -12.00
N ASP A 256 -5.11 -3.24 -12.83
CA ASP A 256 -3.94 -2.57 -13.41
C ASP A 256 -4.36 -1.42 -14.32
N ASN A 257 -5.54 -1.52 -14.94
CA ASN A 257 -6.16 -0.49 -15.79
C ASN A 257 -6.65 0.75 -15.00
N ASN A 258 -6.64 0.71 -13.67
CA ASN A 258 -6.97 1.85 -12.82
C ASN A 258 -5.69 2.65 -12.57
N GLU A 259 -5.59 3.85 -13.08
CA GLU A 259 -4.44 4.75 -12.90
C GLU A 259 -4.52 5.58 -11.60
N GLY A 260 -5.56 5.35 -10.80
CA GLY A 260 -5.71 5.93 -9.46
C GLY A 260 -6.10 7.39 -9.50
N GLU A 261 -5.27 8.26 -8.90
CA GLU A 261 -5.58 9.69 -8.76
C GLU A 261 -5.71 10.40 -10.12
N TYR A 262 -4.97 9.96 -11.12
CA TYR A 262 -5.06 10.47 -12.48
C TYR A 262 -6.47 10.25 -13.08
N ASP A 263 -7.05 9.08 -12.83
CA ASP A 263 -8.41 8.73 -13.24
C ASP A 263 -9.50 9.32 -12.31
N GLY A 264 -9.12 10.01 -11.25
CA GLY A 264 -10.05 10.46 -10.22
C GLY A 264 -10.65 9.33 -9.37
N LEU A 265 -10.02 8.17 -9.38
CA LEU A 265 -10.44 6.98 -8.65
C LEU A 265 -9.48 6.65 -7.52
N LYS A 266 -10.00 5.97 -6.50
CA LYS A 266 -9.15 5.31 -5.51
C LYS A 266 -8.56 4.05 -6.13
N LYS A 267 -7.26 3.85 -5.99
CA LYS A 267 -6.57 2.64 -6.45
C LYS A 267 -6.03 1.83 -5.28
N GLY A 268 -6.42 0.56 -5.24
CA GLY A 268 -5.91 -0.39 -4.28
C GLY A 268 -4.71 -1.16 -4.82
N ASN A 269 -3.79 -1.50 -3.94
CA ASN A 269 -2.64 -2.33 -4.30
C ASN A 269 -2.90 -3.80 -3.93
N ALA A 270 -3.24 -4.63 -4.92
CA ALA A 270 -3.53 -6.06 -4.73
C ALA A 270 -2.31 -6.83 -4.17
N GLY A 271 -1.11 -6.47 -4.60
CA GLY A 271 0.14 -7.06 -4.11
C GLY A 271 0.35 -6.77 -2.63
N LEU A 272 0.12 -5.54 -2.21
CA LEU A 272 0.22 -5.12 -0.81
C LEU A 272 -0.83 -5.82 0.07
N MET A 273 -2.08 -5.91 -0.39
CA MET A 273 -3.14 -6.63 0.32
C MET A 273 -2.80 -8.11 0.49
N THR A 274 -2.27 -8.75 -0.55
CA THR A 274 -1.82 -10.14 -0.50
C THR A 274 -0.67 -10.32 0.47
N ALA A 275 0.35 -9.46 0.42
CA ALA A 275 1.49 -9.49 1.32
C ALA A 275 1.05 -9.33 2.78
N PHE A 276 0.18 -8.36 3.08
CA PHE A 276 -0.33 -8.17 4.44
C PHE A 276 -1.22 -9.32 4.91
N SER A 277 -2.02 -9.92 4.03
CA SER A 277 -2.78 -11.14 4.36
C SER A 277 -1.86 -12.29 4.78
N ILE A 278 -0.77 -12.50 4.08
CA ILE A 278 0.24 -13.52 4.42
C ILE A 278 0.90 -13.19 5.76
N ILE A 279 1.27 -11.94 5.98
CA ILE A 279 1.88 -11.49 7.26
C ILE A 279 0.91 -11.69 8.42
N VAL A 280 -0.38 -11.36 8.27
CA VAL A 280 -1.44 -11.59 9.27
C VAL A 280 -1.49 -13.06 9.67
N VAL A 281 -1.50 -13.96 8.68
CA VAL A 281 -1.53 -15.41 8.92
C VAL A 281 -0.26 -15.85 9.68
N PHE A 282 0.91 -15.37 9.29
CA PHE A 282 2.18 -15.71 9.95
C PHE A 282 2.25 -15.19 11.39
N LEU A 283 1.80 -13.97 11.63
CA LEU A 283 1.74 -13.42 12.99
C LEU A 283 0.75 -14.17 13.87
N LEU A 284 -0.41 -14.54 13.31
CA LEU A 284 -1.41 -15.34 14.02
C LEU A 284 -0.88 -16.74 14.38
N ILE A 285 -0.24 -17.41 13.44
CA ILE A 285 0.40 -18.72 13.66
C ILE A 285 1.49 -18.59 14.74
N SER A 286 2.33 -17.57 14.66
CA SER A 286 3.39 -17.32 15.64
C SER A 286 2.83 -17.08 17.05
N ALA A 287 1.76 -16.29 17.16
CA ALA A 287 1.08 -16.01 18.43
C ALA A 287 0.44 -17.27 19.05
N VAL A 288 -0.27 -18.04 18.22
CA VAL A 288 -0.89 -19.31 18.62
C VAL A 288 0.19 -20.30 19.08
N PHE A 289 1.29 -20.42 18.35
CA PHE A 289 2.39 -21.32 18.73
C PHE A 289 3.07 -20.90 20.02
N ASN A 290 3.24 -19.58 20.23
CA ASN A 290 3.76 -19.08 21.49
C ASN A 290 2.87 -19.50 22.68
N TYR A 291 1.56 -19.31 22.56
CA TYR A 291 0.59 -19.74 23.58
C TYR A 291 0.62 -21.27 23.80
N ILE A 292 0.58 -22.06 22.71
CA ILE A 292 0.59 -23.53 22.81
C ILE A 292 1.88 -24.03 23.46
N ASN A 293 3.03 -23.47 23.08
CA ASN A 293 4.33 -23.81 23.66
C ASN A 293 4.32 -23.64 25.17
N LEU A 294 3.88 -22.46 25.63
CA LEU A 294 3.91 -22.14 27.05
C LEU A 294 2.88 -22.96 27.83
N ASN A 295 1.67 -23.12 27.33
CA ASN A 295 0.65 -23.97 27.96
C ASN A 295 1.04 -25.45 28.00
N THR A 296 1.69 -25.96 26.95
CA THR A 296 2.22 -27.33 26.91
C THR A 296 3.32 -27.50 27.92
N ALA A 297 4.21 -26.52 28.05
CA ALA A 297 5.25 -26.50 29.06
C ALA A 297 4.66 -26.55 30.49
N LEU A 298 3.65 -25.75 30.76
CA LEU A 298 2.96 -25.69 32.06
C LEU A 298 1.99 -26.85 32.32
N ALA A 299 1.63 -27.64 31.29
CA ALA A 299 0.69 -28.76 31.41
C ALA A 299 1.12 -29.79 32.44
N GLY A 300 2.43 -29.97 32.69
CA GLY A 300 2.96 -30.83 33.75
C GLY A 300 2.52 -30.41 35.16
N ARG A 301 2.38 -29.12 35.43
CA ARG A 301 1.89 -28.60 36.73
C ARG A 301 0.37 -28.83 36.89
N ARG A 302 -0.38 -28.84 35.76
CA ARG A 302 -1.81 -29.10 35.77
C ARG A 302 -2.18 -30.60 35.68
N SER A 303 -1.22 -31.43 35.24
CA SER A 303 -1.44 -32.84 35.05
C SER A 303 -1.88 -33.56 36.34
N LYS A 304 -1.35 -33.18 37.50
CA LYS A 304 -1.77 -33.73 38.80
C LYS A 304 -3.24 -33.41 39.08
N GLU A 305 -3.70 -32.18 38.83
CA GLU A 305 -5.12 -31.80 39.00
C GLU A 305 -6.03 -32.59 38.05
N ILE A 306 -5.63 -32.67 36.76
CA ILE A 306 -6.38 -33.40 35.76
C ILE A 306 -6.46 -34.91 36.13
N ALA A 307 -5.35 -35.51 36.51
CA ALA A 307 -5.30 -36.93 36.94
C ALA A 307 -6.19 -37.20 38.17
N THR A 308 -6.14 -36.34 39.16
CA THR A 308 -7.01 -36.45 40.36
C THR A 308 -8.47 -36.38 40.00
N ARG A 309 -8.88 -35.50 39.09
CA ARG A 309 -10.26 -35.35 38.62
C ARG A 309 -10.71 -36.56 37.83
N MET A 310 -9.87 -37.11 36.94
CA MET A 310 -10.16 -38.35 36.22
C MET A 310 -10.34 -39.54 37.14
N LEU A 311 -9.57 -39.62 38.20
CA LEU A 311 -9.72 -40.66 39.23
C LEU A 311 -11.01 -40.50 40.05
N LEU A 312 -11.49 -39.26 40.20
CA LEU A 312 -12.77 -38.96 40.85
C LEU A 312 -13.98 -39.14 39.89
N GLY A 313 -13.76 -39.62 38.65
CA GLY A 313 -14.82 -39.97 37.70
C GLY A 313 -15.15 -38.87 36.68
N GLU A 314 -14.39 -37.76 36.63
CA GLU A 314 -14.63 -36.75 35.56
C GLU A 314 -14.21 -37.32 34.21
N ASP A 315 -15.10 -37.31 33.20
CA ASP A 315 -14.86 -37.83 31.86
C ASP A 315 -13.94 -36.90 31.04
N ARG A 316 -13.30 -37.45 29.99
CA ARG A 316 -12.37 -36.71 29.12
C ARG A 316 -13.03 -35.56 28.39
N LEU A 317 -14.31 -35.72 27.98
CA LEU A 317 -15.05 -34.67 27.27
C LEU A 317 -15.35 -33.48 28.17
N SER A 318 -15.66 -33.70 29.47
CA SER A 318 -15.86 -32.65 30.45
C SER A 318 -14.56 -31.82 30.66
N ILE A 319 -13.44 -32.51 30.79
CA ILE A 319 -12.12 -31.87 30.91
C ILE A 319 -11.80 -31.08 29.64
N PHE A 320 -12.09 -31.63 28.47
CA PHE A 320 -11.91 -30.92 27.18
C PHE A 320 -12.73 -29.64 27.11
N LYS A 321 -14.04 -29.73 27.34
CA LYS A 321 -14.96 -28.58 27.33
C LYS A 321 -14.49 -27.47 28.31
N ARG A 322 -14.03 -27.87 29.49
CA ARG A 322 -13.50 -26.92 30.47
C ARG A 322 -12.21 -26.21 29.98
N ASN A 323 -11.25 -26.98 29.43
CA ASN A 323 -10.04 -26.39 28.87
C ASN A 323 -10.36 -25.44 27.73
N MET A 324 -11.31 -25.76 26.85
CA MET A 324 -11.79 -24.88 25.79
C MET A 324 -12.37 -23.57 26.34
N LEU A 325 -13.24 -23.68 27.37
CA LEU A 325 -13.82 -22.49 28.02
C LEU A 325 -12.75 -21.61 28.73
N GLU A 326 -11.76 -22.24 29.36
CA GLU A 326 -10.65 -21.52 29.98
C GLU A 326 -9.79 -20.79 28.94
N SER A 327 -9.47 -21.45 27.80
CA SER A 327 -8.76 -20.83 26.68
C SER A 327 -9.56 -19.71 26.04
N LEU A 328 -10.85 -19.91 25.81
CA LEU A 328 -11.73 -18.87 25.26
C LEU A 328 -11.78 -17.63 26.17
N GLY A 329 -11.97 -17.82 27.48
CA GLY A 329 -11.98 -16.70 28.44
C GLY A 329 -10.63 -15.94 28.46
N PHE A 330 -9.51 -16.65 28.35
CA PHE A 330 -8.20 -16.03 28.24
C PHE A 330 -8.04 -15.24 26.92
N MET A 331 -8.48 -15.83 25.80
CA MET A 331 -8.43 -15.17 24.49
C MET A 331 -9.30 -13.93 24.43
N ILE A 332 -10.50 -13.95 25.02
CA ILE A 332 -11.35 -12.75 25.14
C ILE A 332 -10.63 -11.65 25.91
N THR A 333 -9.95 -11.97 27.01
CA THR A 333 -9.18 -10.99 27.78
C THR A 333 -8.04 -10.38 26.93
N CYS A 334 -7.28 -11.23 26.22
CA CYS A 334 -6.22 -10.77 25.33
C CYS A 334 -6.76 -9.94 24.15
N MET A 335 -7.92 -10.32 23.62
CA MET A 335 -8.59 -9.60 22.52
C MET A 335 -9.04 -8.20 22.97
N CYS A 336 -9.59 -8.05 24.19
CA CYS A 336 -9.95 -6.74 24.75
C CYS A 336 -8.70 -5.83 24.89
N ILE A 337 -7.60 -6.38 25.38
CA ILE A 337 -6.33 -5.64 25.48
C ILE A 337 -5.81 -5.30 24.08
N ALA A 338 -5.91 -6.25 23.14
CA ALA A 338 -5.50 -6.04 21.76
C ALA A 338 -6.29 -4.91 21.08
N PHE A 339 -7.60 -4.80 21.32
CA PHE A 339 -8.40 -3.68 20.82
C PHE A 339 -7.93 -2.33 21.36
N ILE A 340 -7.56 -2.27 22.63
CA ILE A 340 -7.03 -1.02 23.23
C ILE A 340 -5.70 -0.65 22.56
N ILE A 341 -4.78 -1.61 22.42
CA ILE A 341 -3.50 -1.38 21.76
C ILE A 341 -3.71 -0.98 20.30
N ALA A 342 -4.57 -1.71 19.57
CA ALA A 342 -4.87 -1.43 18.17
C ALA A 342 -5.41 -0.01 18.00
N ARG A 343 -6.35 0.42 18.83
CA ARG A 343 -6.90 1.78 18.80
C ARG A 343 -5.84 2.85 19.05
N ALA A 344 -4.92 2.59 19.98
CA ALA A 344 -3.82 3.52 20.28
C ALA A 344 -2.80 3.61 19.13
N CYS A 345 -2.53 2.50 18.44
CA CYS A 345 -1.57 2.46 17.32
C CYS A 345 -2.16 2.92 15.99
N LEU A 346 -3.49 2.93 15.84
CA LEU A 346 -4.18 3.18 14.58
C LEU A 346 -3.80 4.49 13.88
N PRO A 347 -3.69 5.66 14.56
CA PRO A 347 -3.27 6.90 13.90
C PRO A 347 -1.87 6.80 13.29
N TYR A 348 -0.94 6.17 14.00
CA TYR A 348 0.43 5.95 13.53
C TYR A 348 0.46 5.01 12.31
N VAL A 349 -0.32 3.93 12.37
CA VAL A 349 -0.42 2.95 11.27
C VAL A 349 -1.04 3.59 10.03
N ASN A 350 -2.08 4.41 10.17
CA ASN A 350 -2.68 5.15 9.05
C ASN A 350 -1.69 6.11 8.40
N GLY A 351 -0.85 6.78 9.19
CA GLY A 351 0.22 7.63 8.66
C GLY A 351 1.31 6.87 7.88
N LEU A 352 1.45 5.55 8.13
CA LEU A 352 2.41 4.69 7.41
C LEU A 352 1.81 3.97 6.21
N LEU A 353 0.51 3.70 6.18
CA LEU A 353 -0.10 2.85 5.15
C LEU A 353 -0.25 3.56 3.81
N ASP A 354 -0.29 4.87 3.78
CA ASP A 354 -0.51 5.67 2.57
C ASP A 354 -1.62 5.10 1.69
N SER A 355 -2.71 4.72 2.34
CA SER A 355 -3.86 4.08 1.68
C SER A 355 -4.89 5.15 1.33
N PRO A 356 -5.49 5.12 0.13
CA PRO A 356 -6.56 6.05 -0.24
C PRO A 356 -7.77 5.92 0.70
N ILE A 357 -7.85 4.81 1.43
CA ILE A 357 -8.90 4.58 2.44
C ILE A 357 -8.21 4.35 3.78
N PRO A 358 -8.32 5.28 4.76
CA PRO A 358 -7.72 5.11 6.08
C PRO A 358 -8.34 3.93 6.81
N VAL A 359 -7.51 3.14 7.48
CA VAL A 359 -7.99 1.98 8.25
C VAL A 359 -8.88 2.43 9.39
N GLN A 360 -10.06 1.86 9.45
CA GLN A 360 -11.05 2.11 10.48
C GLN A 360 -11.43 0.83 11.21
N MET A 361 -11.53 0.90 12.52
CA MET A 361 -12.04 -0.20 13.35
C MET A 361 -13.54 -0.02 13.52
N LYS A 362 -14.32 -0.51 12.56
CA LYS A 362 -15.79 -0.45 12.58
C LYS A 362 -16.37 -1.65 13.35
N PHE A 363 -17.58 -1.51 13.89
CA PHE A 363 -18.37 -2.58 14.52
C PHE A 363 -19.62 -2.91 13.71
N SER A 364 -19.54 -2.80 12.38
CA SER A 364 -20.58 -3.29 11.48
C SER A 364 -20.56 -4.83 11.39
N HIS A 365 -21.62 -5.41 10.83
CA HIS A 365 -21.78 -6.87 10.76
C HIS A 365 -20.55 -7.59 10.17
N GLY A 366 -19.97 -7.10 9.09
CA GLY A 366 -18.79 -7.70 8.44
C GLY A 366 -17.55 -7.71 9.35
N TYR A 367 -17.29 -6.59 10.03
CA TYR A 367 -16.16 -6.50 10.98
C TYR A 367 -16.37 -7.38 12.20
N ILE A 368 -17.60 -7.46 12.74
CA ILE A 368 -17.93 -8.36 13.86
C ILE A 368 -17.69 -9.81 13.47
N TYR A 369 -18.09 -10.24 12.26
CA TYR A 369 -17.79 -11.59 11.76
C TYR A 369 -16.29 -11.84 11.69
N MET A 370 -15.52 -10.91 11.13
CA MET A 370 -14.07 -11.02 11.05
C MET A 370 -13.43 -11.15 12.45
N TYR A 371 -13.79 -10.30 13.40
CA TYR A 371 -13.28 -10.39 14.78
C TYR A 371 -13.67 -11.70 15.46
N THR A 372 -14.89 -12.16 15.22
CA THR A 372 -15.38 -13.43 15.76
C THR A 372 -14.62 -14.63 15.17
N ILE A 373 -14.30 -14.59 13.88
CA ILE A 373 -13.47 -15.62 13.21
C ILE A 373 -12.06 -15.63 13.81
N ILE A 374 -11.41 -14.48 13.95
CA ILE A 374 -10.07 -14.37 14.56
C ILE A 374 -10.08 -14.93 15.97
N LEU A 375 -11.05 -14.54 16.81
CA LEU A 375 -11.21 -15.05 18.16
C LEU A 375 -11.49 -16.56 18.17
N GLY A 376 -12.40 -17.03 17.32
CA GLY A 376 -12.80 -18.44 17.23
C GLY A 376 -11.65 -19.34 16.80
N VAL A 377 -10.93 -18.95 15.74
CA VAL A 377 -9.76 -19.69 15.23
C VAL A 377 -8.65 -19.76 16.28
N THR A 378 -8.31 -18.62 16.89
CA THR A 378 -7.28 -18.58 17.94
C THR A 378 -7.68 -19.41 19.16
N ALA A 379 -8.90 -19.26 19.67
CA ALA A 379 -9.39 -20.02 20.82
C ALA A 379 -9.45 -21.52 20.53
N LEU A 380 -9.83 -21.90 19.30
CA LEU A 380 -9.90 -23.31 18.87
C LEU A 380 -8.51 -23.97 18.92
N PHE A 381 -7.53 -23.40 18.25
CA PHE A 381 -6.17 -23.97 18.22
C PHE A 381 -5.51 -23.91 19.60
N CYS A 382 -5.66 -22.83 20.33
CA CYS A 382 -5.13 -22.66 21.67
C CYS A 382 -5.82 -23.56 22.71
N GLY A 383 -7.04 -24.00 22.47
CA GLY A 383 -7.76 -24.93 23.34
C GLY A 383 -7.57 -26.41 22.97
N ILE A 384 -7.68 -26.74 21.68
CA ILE A 384 -7.61 -28.13 21.18
C ILE A 384 -6.24 -28.74 21.42
N ILE A 385 -5.17 -28.06 20.93
CA ILE A 385 -3.82 -28.66 20.90
C ILE A 385 -3.31 -28.98 22.32
N PRO A 386 -3.35 -28.07 23.31
CA PRO A 386 -2.97 -28.42 24.67
C PRO A 386 -3.86 -29.51 25.30
N SER A 387 -5.14 -29.51 24.98
CA SER A 387 -6.08 -30.56 25.49
C SER A 387 -5.75 -31.94 24.94
N LEU A 388 -5.50 -32.07 23.62
CA LEU A 388 -5.08 -33.33 23.00
C LEU A 388 -3.77 -33.85 23.57
N ILE A 389 -2.81 -32.93 23.83
CA ILE A 389 -1.53 -33.30 24.48
C ILE A 389 -1.81 -33.80 25.91
N SER A 390 -2.73 -33.16 26.63
CA SER A 390 -3.08 -33.54 28.00
C SER A 390 -3.80 -34.93 28.08
N PHE A 391 -4.54 -35.31 27.06
CA PHE A 391 -5.22 -36.64 27.02
C PHE A 391 -4.31 -37.85 26.80
N ARG A 392 -3.10 -37.64 26.34
CA ARG A 392 -2.09 -38.70 26.21
C ARG A 392 -1.52 -39.15 27.56
N PHE A 393 -1.91 -38.47 28.67
CA PHE A 393 -1.45 -38.83 30.01
C PHE A 393 -2.28 -39.95 30.62
N GLN A 394 -1.58 -40.96 31.15
CA GLN A 394 -2.19 -41.98 31.98
C GLN A 394 -2.22 -41.52 33.45
N PRO A 395 -3.42 -41.38 34.06
CA PRO A 395 -3.57 -40.86 35.44
C PRO A 395 -2.73 -41.59 36.48
N ILE A 396 -2.58 -42.89 36.33
CA ILE A 396 -1.84 -43.78 37.26
C ILE A 396 -0.34 -43.48 37.22
N GLU A 397 0.25 -43.23 36.03
CA GLU A 397 1.67 -42.93 35.88
C GLU A 397 2.04 -41.58 36.49
N ILE A 398 1.11 -40.58 36.40
CA ILE A 398 1.29 -39.26 36.98
C ILE A 398 1.34 -39.30 38.49
N ILE A 399 0.47 -40.10 39.12
CA ILE A 399 0.41 -40.21 40.58
C ILE A 399 1.58 -41.02 41.13
N LYS A 400 2.00 -42.10 40.43
CA LYS A 400 3.18 -42.89 40.80
C LYS A 400 4.52 -42.17 40.58
N GLY A 401 4.52 -40.96 40.02
CA GLY A 401 5.75 -40.16 39.76
C GLY A 401 6.66 -40.75 38.67
N SER A 402 6.24 -41.84 38.00
CA SER A 402 7.04 -42.58 37.01
C SER A 402 6.96 -41.99 35.60
N TYR A 403 6.26 -40.87 35.41
CA TYR A 403 5.99 -40.28 34.12
C TYR A 403 7.23 -39.67 33.47
N ARG A 404 7.75 -40.31 32.42
CA ARG A 404 8.91 -39.83 31.65
C ARG A 404 8.46 -38.84 30.55
N HIS A 405 8.91 -37.61 30.64
CA HIS A 405 8.53 -36.43 29.82
C HIS A 405 9.03 -36.40 28.34
N GLN A 406 9.39 -37.56 27.73
CA GLN A 406 10.07 -37.57 26.42
C GLN A 406 9.23 -37.05 25.23
N SER A 407 7.91 -37.27 25.22
CA SER A 407 7.09 -36.91 24.03
C SER A 407 6.76 -35.39 23.92
N LYS A 408 6.84 -34.66 25.04
CA LYS A 408 6.51 -33.22 25.08
C LYS A 408 7.58 -32.33 24.42
N ARG A 409 8.82 -32.77 24.43
CA ARG A 409 9.94 -32.00 23.88
C ARG A 409 9.88 -31.81 22.37
N THR A 410 9.31 -32.79 21.63
CA THR A 410 9.30 -32.75 20.15
C THR A 410 8.39 -31.67 19.61
N PHE A 411 7.18 -31.50 20.15
CA PHE A 411 6.24 -30.49 19.69
C PHE A 411 6.78 -29.06 19.90
N SER A 412 7.28 -28.78 21.10
CA SER A 412 7.86 -27.45 21.41
C SER A 412 9.06 -27.13 20.55
N LYS A 413 9.92 -28.12 20.22
CA LYS A 413 11.06 -27.94 19.31
C LYS A 413 10.59 -27.54 17.90
N VAL A 414 9.60 -28.25 17.35
CA VAL A 414 9.03 -27.98 16.05
C VAL A 414 8.44 -26.56 16.00
N PHE A 415 7.70 -26.15 17.02
CA PHE A 415 7.11 -24.81 17.07
C PHE A 415 8.15 -23.70 17.14
N ILE A 416 9.23 -23.88 17.91
CA ILE A 416 10.36 -22.92 17.97
C ILE A 416 11.03 -22.80 16.57
N ILE A 417 11.23 -23.95 15.89
CA ILE A 417 11.82 -23.94 14.54
C ILE A 417 10.92 -23.18 13.57
N ILE A 418 9.61 -23.45 13.54
CA ILE A 418 8.67 -22.75 12.65
C ILE A 418 8.63 -21.23 12.96
N GLN A 419 8.61 -20.87 14.24
CA GLN A 419 8.61 -19.47 14.67
C GLN A 419 9.90 -18.75 14.23
N ASN A 420 11.05 -19.40 14.34
CA ASN A 420 12.31 -18.85 13.85
C ASN A 420 12.34 -18.74 12.32
N ILE A 421 11.77 -19.72 11.59
CA ILE A 421 11.61 -19.64 10.12
C ILE A 421 10.83 -18.38 9.74
N ILE A 422 9.66 -18.17 10.35
CA ILE A 422 8.80 -17.01 10.09
C ILE A 422 9.57 -15.71 10.41
N ALA A 423 10.26 -15.66 11.53
CA ALA A 423 11.04 -14.49 11.93
C ALA A 423 12.15 -14.17 10.92
N ILE A 424 12.93 -15.16 10.48
CA ILE A 424 14.00 -14.98 9.49
C ILE A 424 13.44 -14.46 8.18
N ILE A 425 12.31 -15.00 7.69
CA ILE A 425 11.68 -14.57 6.44
C ILE A 425 11.25 -13.10 6.54
N ILE A 426 10.56 -12.71 7.61
CA ILE A 426 10.08 -11.33 7.78
C ILE A 426 11.27 -10.35 7.92
N ILE A 427 12.32 -10.73 8.66
CA ILE A 427 13.52 -9.90 8.81
C ILE A 427 14.23 -9.73 7.46
N ALA A 428 14.44 -10.82 6.72
CA ALA A 428 15.09 -10.79 5.42
C ALA A 428 14.32 -9.91 4.42
N MET A 429 12.97 -10.02 4.39
CA MET A 429 12.13 -9.19 3.56
C MET A 429 12.20 -7.71 3.95
N SER A 430 12.16 -7.40 5.24
CA SER A 430 12.30 -6.02 5.71
C SER A 430 13.64 -5.39 5.28
N ILE A 431 14.75 -6.12 5.42
CA ILE A 431 16.07 -5.62 5.00
C ILE A 431 16.12 -5.50 3.47
N THR A 432 15.56 -6.46 2.73
CA THR A 432 15.51 -6.40 1.25
C THR A 432 14.74 -5.19 0.76
N MET A 433 13.55 -4.92 1.32
CA MET A 433 12.73 -3.76 0.94
C MET A 433 13.48 -2.44 1.24
N ASN A 434 14.07 -2.31 2.43
CA ASN A 434 14.84 -1.11 2.75
C ASN A 434 16.07 -0.96 1.84
N SER A 435 16.76 -2.08 1.49
CA SER A 435 17.90 -2.04 0.56
C SER A 435 17.48 -1.66 -0.87
N GLN A 436 16.30 -2.11 -1.31
CA GLN A 436 15.74 -1.73 -2.61
C GLN A 436 15.43 -0.23 -2.66
N ILE A 437 14.81 0.31 -1.62
CA ILE A 437 14.48 1.73 -1.54
C ILE A 437 15.74 2.59 -1.54
N SER A 438 16.73 2.22 -0.70
CA SER A 438 18.01 2.95 -0.72
C SER A 438 18.66 2.90 -2.09
N TYR A 439 18.63 1.75 -2.76
CA TYR A 439 19.16 1.60 -4.11
C TYR A 439 18.46 2.53 -5.13
N MET A 440 17.14 2.67 -5.03
CA MET A 440 16.35 3.53 -5.93
C MET A 440 16.61 5.02 -5.67
N ILE A 441 16.75 5.42 -4.40
CA ILE A 441 17.06 6.81 -4.02
C ILE A 441 18.49 7.17 -4.42
N ASP A 442 19.44 6.24 -4.22
CA ASP A 442 20.85 6.43 -4.52
C ASP A 442 21.19 6.22 -6.02
N MET A 443 20.18 5.90 -6.84
CA MET A 443 20.39 5.65 -8.27
C MET A 443 20.84 6.94 -8.97
N PRO A 444 21.90 6.88 -9.78
CA PRO A 444 22.34 8.05 -10.51
C PRO A 444 21.23 8.49 -11.48
N MET A 445 20.81 9.74 -11.36
CA MET A 445 19.83 10.34 -12.27
C MET A 445 20.41 10.61 -13.66
N ASN A 446 21.73 10.43 -13.85
CA ASN A 446 22.50 10.83 -15.04
C ASN A 446 22.20 12.29 -15.48
N ALA A 447 21.79 13.08 -14.51
CA ALA A 447 21.55 14.51 -14.62
C ALA A 447 22.00 15.20 -13.34
N ASN A 448 22.33 16.46 -13.41
CA ASN A 448 22.61 17.27 -12.22
C ASN A 448 21.30 17.46 -11.44
N THR A 449 21.36 17.22 -10.14
CA THR A 449 20.25 17.47 -9.22
C THR A 449 20.66 18.41 -8.08
N GLU A 450 21.92 18.29 -7.62
CA GLU A 450 22.45 19.10 -6.53
C GLU A 450 22.58 20.58 -6.92
N GLY A 451 22.18 21.46 -6.03
CA GLY A 451 22.18 22.90 -6.26
C GLY A 451 21.08 23.37 -7.19
N LEU A 452 20.18 22.49 -7.63
CA LEU A 452 19.05 22.84 -8.47
C LEU A 452 17.76 22.95 -7.66
N PHE A 453 16.93 23.91 -8.06
CA PHE A 453 15.60 24.14 -7.51
C PHE A 453 14.58 24.17 -8.67
N ILE A 454 13.43 23.59 -8.47
CA ILE A 454 12.32 23.58 -9.43
C ILE A 454 11.29 24.61 -9.00
N CYS A 455 11.05 25.60 -9.85
CA CYS A 455 9.97 26.58 -9.68
C CYS A 455 8.84 26.23 -10.62
N ARG A 456 7.71 25.86 -10.09
CA ARG A 456 6.47 25.61 -10.84
C ARG A 456 5.51 26.75 -10.55
N THR A 457 5.43 27.73 -11.45
CA THR A 457 4.70 28.98 -11.19
C THR A 457 3.60 29.28 -12.20
N PHE A 458 3.56 28.54 -13.30
CA PHE A 458 2.65 28.78 -14.43
C PHE A 458 2.71 30.25 -14.96
N SER A 459 3.85 30.90 -14.78
CA SER A 459 4.03 32.31 -15.08
C SER A 459 5.32 32.60 -15.82
N GLY A 460 5.23 33.09 -17.05
CA GLY A 460 6.39 33.58 -17.79
C GLY A 460 7.00 34.87 -17.22
N GLU A 461 6.27 35.59 -16.36
CA GLU A 461 6.77 36.84 -15.75
C GLU A 461 7.68 36.60 -14.53
N PHE A 462 7.64 35.42 -13.95
CA PHE A 462 8.45 35.06 -12.78
C PHE A 462 9.96 35.10 -13.07
N GLU A 463 10.34 35.07 -14.33
CA GLU A 463 11.71 35.25 -14.77
C GLU A 463 12.33 36.56 -14.24
N LYS A 464 11.54 37.65 -14.14
CA LYS A 464 12.02 38.92 -13.62
C LYS A 464 12.42 38.81 -12.14
N THR A 465 11.61 38.12 -11.36
CA THR A 465 11.88 37.85 -9.95
C THR A 465 13.15 37.02 -9.80
N LEU A 466 13.31 35.94 -10.60
CA LEU A 466 14.49 35.09 -10.54
C LEU A 466 15.80 35.88 -10.84
N ARG A 467 15.78 36.86 -11.77
CA ARG A 467 16.93 37.70 -12.11
C ARG A 467 17.35 38.66 -11.00
N GLU A 468 16.43 39.03 -10.11
CA GLU A 468 16.67 39.96 -9.01
C GLU A 468 17.23 39.29 -7.76
N LEU A 469 17.14 37.96 -7.67
CA LEU A 469 17.56 37.19 -6.49
C LEU A 469 19.07 36.91 -6.49
N PRO A 470 19.82 37.40 -5.48
CA PRO A 470 21.28 37.33 -5.46
C PRO A 470 21.85 35.91 -5.33
N TYR A 471 21.04 34.97 -4.88
CA TYR A 471 21.39 33.56 -4.71
C TYR A 471 21.01 32.69 -5.92
N VAL A 472 20.39 33.25 -6.95
CA VAL A 472 20.13 32.60 -8.24
C VAL A 472 21.31 32.84 -9.16
N ALA A 473 22.02 31.78 -9.54
CA ALA A 473 23.17 31.88 -10.44
C ALA A 473 22.74 31.83 -11.90
N GLU A 474 21.90 30.85 -12.24
CA GLU A 474 21.41 30.62 -13.61
C GLU A 474 20.01 29.99 -13.51
N PHE A 475 19.22 30.13 -14.54
CA PHE A 475 17.94 29.43 -14.68
C PHE A 475 17.60 29.16 -16.14
N GLY A 476 16.78 28.13 -16.37
CA GLY A 476 16.23 27.79 -17.67
C GLY A 476 14.75 27.41 -17.52
N ARG A 477 14.04 27.38 -18.64
CA ARG A 477 12.61 27.02 -18.68
C ARG A 477 12.45 25.56 -19.08
N CYS A 478 11.51 24.86 -18.46
CA CYS A 478 11.20 23.49 -18.79
C CYS A 478 9.73 23.15 -18.58
N GLN A 479 9.28 22.11 -19.27
CA GLN A 479 8.06 21.37 -18.97
C GLN A 479 8.43 19.90 -18.84
N GLY A 480 8.29 19.37 -17.63
CA GLY A 480 8.85 18.09 -17.26
C GLY A 480 10.35 18.15 -16.93
N ARG A 481 10.83 17.10 -16.33
CA ARG A 481 12.20 16.96 -15.84
C ARG A 481 12.54 15.48 -15.62
N PRO A 482 13.80 15.10 -15.43
CA PRO A 482 14.14 13.78 -14.93
C PRO A 482 13.30 13.41 -13.69
N GLY A 483 12.67 12.24 -13.71
CA GLY A 483 11.76 11.78 -12.67
C GLY A 483 10.30 12.25 -12.79
N MET A 484 9.98 13.14 -13.72
CA MET A 484 8.63 13.64 -13.98
C MET A 484 8.50 14.15 -15.43
N ALA A 485 8.13 13.27 -16.35
CA ALA A 485 7.87 13.64 -17.74
C ALA A 485 6.73 14.66 -17.88
N TYR A 486 6.79 15.47 -18.93
CA TYR A 486 5.69 16.36 -19.32
C TYR A 486 4.56 15.60 -20.01
N GLY A 487 4.91 14.68 -20.90
CA GLY A 487 3.97 13.86 -21.64
C GLY A 487 4.52 12.47 -21.88
N SER A 488 3.64 11.50 -21.97
CA SER A 488 3.94 10.12 -22.34
C SER A 488 3.11 9.72 -23.56
N TYR A 489 3.77 9.25 -24.60
CA TYR A 489 3.15 8.90 -25.87
C TYR A 489 3.38 7.43 -26.18
N GLY A 490 2.30 6.66 -26.31
CA GLY A 490 2.35 5.27 -26.72
C GLY A 490 2.43 5.12 -28.23
N PHE A 491 3.32 4.29 -28.71
CA PHE A 491 3.49 3.94 -30.13
C PHE A 491 3.47 2.44 -30.30
N GLU A 492 2.78 1.99 -31.34
CA GLU A 492 2.86 0.61 -31.80
C GLU A 492 3.81 0.52 -32.98
N LEU A 493 4.94 -0.18 -32.79
CA LEU A 493 5.93 -0.40 -33.83
C LEU A 493 5.50 -1.58 -34.72
N GLU A 494 5.51 -1.39 -36.05
CA GLU A 494 5.23 -2.43 -37.00
C GLU A 494 6.36 -3.47 -37.00
N GLY A 495 6.02 -4.75 -36.90
CA GLY A 495 6.94 -5.89 -36.95
C GLY A 495 6.18 -7.21 -37.04
N ASP A 496 6.87 -8.32 -37.11
CA ASP A 496 6.25 -9.68 -37.11
C ASP A 496 5.38 -9.89 -35.85
N VAL A 497 5.68 -9.18 -34.75
CA VAL A 497 4.88 -9.06 -33.56
C VAL A 497 4.80 -7.56 -33.25
N PRO A 498 3.61 -6.96 -33.18
CA PRO A 498 3.43 -5.56 -32.78
C PRO A 498 4.07 -5.32 -31.43
N LYS A 499 4.88 -4.27 -31.32
CA LYS A 499 5.55 -3.89 -30.08
C LYS A 499 5.08 -2.52 -29.65
N GLU A 500 4.47 -2.46 -28.48
CA GLU A 500 4.09 -1.21 -27.85
C GLU A 500 5.30 -0.58 -27.17
N VAL A 501 5.59 0.68 -27.48
CA VAL A 501 6.67 1.48 -26.90
C VAL A 501 6.09 2.78 -26.39
N SER A 502 6.32 3.08 -25.11
CA SER A 502 5.99 4.38 -24.55
C SER A 502 7.21 5.29 -24.60
N LEU A 503 7.03 6.52 -25.06
CA LEU A 503 8.07 7.55 -25.11
C LEU A 503 7.68 8.72 -24.19
N ASP A 504 8.45 8.92 -23.17
CA ASP A 504 8.30 10.03 -22.23
C ASP A 504 9.04 11.26 -22.73
N ILE A 505 8.36 12.39 -22.83
CA ILE A 505 8.91 13.62 -23.37
C ILE A 505 8.97 14.71 -22.31
N CYS A 506 10.11 15.38 -22.26
CA CYS A 506 10.30 16.66 -21.58
C CYS A 506 10.62 17.75 -22.59
N GLU A 507 10.09 18.94 -22.36
CA GLU A 507 10.40 20.11 -23.17
C GLU A 507 11.26 21.07 -22.35
N CYS A 508 12.31 21.63 -22.95
CA CYS A 508 13.18 22.57 -22.25
C CYS A 508 13.87 23.56 -23.21
N ASP A 509 14.33 24.67 -22.69
CA ASP A 509 15.25 25.55 -23.42
C ASP A 509 16.71 25.09 -23.29
N SER A 510 17.60 25.72 -24.00
CA SER A 510 19.04 25.39 -23.98
C SER A 510 19.66 25.57 -22.60
N ALA A 511 19.24 26.59 -21.85
CA ALA A 511 19.76 26.85 -20.51
C ALA A 511 19.34 25.74 -19.53
N ALA A 512 18.09 25.30 -19.56
CA ALA A 512 17.62 24.18 -18.75
C ALA A 512 18.33 22.88 -19.12
N PHE A 513 18.54 22.60 -20.42
CA PHE A 513 19.25 21.41 -20.87
C PHE A 513 20.70 21.39 -20.36
N GLU A 514 21.40 22.53 -20.42
CA GLU A 514 22.76 22.70 -19.88
C GLU A 514 22.80 22.56 -18.35
N LEU A 515 21.78 23.07 -17.64
CA LEU A 515 21.66 22.95 -16.19
C LEU A 515 21.46 21.50 -15.73
N PHE A 516 20.69 20.71 -16.47
CA PHE A 516 20.57 19.29 -16.22
C PHE A 516 21.88 18.54 -16.44
N GLY A 517 22.76 19.03 -17.31
CA GLY A 517 24.12 18.51 -17.50
C GLY A 517 24.14 17.07 -17.95
N PHE A 518 23.27 16.72 -18.90
CA PHE A 518 23.20 15.37 -19.43
C PHE A 518 24.51 14.93 -20.08
N LYS A 519 24.86 13.66 -19.92
CA LYS A 519 26.00 13.09 -20.59
C LYS A 519 25.63 12.72 -22.03
N ILE A 520 26.22 13.45 -22.97
CA ILE A 520 26.00 13.26 -24.40
C ILE A 520 26.78 12.05 -24.87
N VAL A 521 26.09 11.05 -25.44
CA VAL A 521 26.67 9.87 -26.05
C VAL A 521 27.06 10.18 -27.51
N LYS A 522 26.16 10.83 -28.25
CA LYS A 522 26.38 11.20 -29.64
C LYS A 522 25.66 12.51 -29.96
N ASP A 523 26.37 13.45 -30.59
CA ASP A 523 25.81 14.70 -31.09
C ASP A 523 25.80 14.67 -32.60
N TYR A 524 24.68 14.97 -33.23
CA TYR A 524 24.53 15.01 -34.68
C TYR A 524 24.63 16.36 -35.30
N GLY A 525 24.88 17.39 -34.50
CA GLY A 525 25.07 18.78 -34.95
C GLY A 525 23.80 19.46 -35.50
N VAL A 526 22.62 18.95 -35.13
CA VAL A 526 21.35 19.57 -35.51
C VAL A 526 21.16 20.85 -34.71
N PRO A 527 20.80 22.00 -35.34
CA PRO A 527 20.61 23.25 -34.62
C PRO A 527 19.55 23.13 -33.54
N MET A 528 19.76 23.87 -32.44
CA MET A 528 18.79 23.92 -31.34
C MET A 528 17.39 24.30 -31.83
N GLY A 529 16.37 23.61 -31.30
CA GLY A 529 14.98 23.82 -31.70
C GLY A 529 14.59 23.18 -33.02
N GLN A 530 15.44 22.32 -33.61
CA GLN A 530 15.16 21.61 -34.87
C GLN A 530 15.23 20.07 -34.73
N GLY A 531 15.46 19.54 -33.53
CA GLY A 531 15.56 18.11 -33.28
C GLY A 531 15.40 17.77 -31.80
N ALA A 532 15.13 16.49 -31.52
CA ALA A 532 14.99 15.97 -30.17
C ALA A 532 16.28 15.25 -29.73
N TRP A 533 16.57 15.29 -28.45
CA TRP A 533 17.58 14.50 -27.78
C TRP A 533 16.91 13.25 -27.20
N LEU A 534 17.36 12.07 -27.59
CA LEU A 534 16.76 10.80 -27.14
C LEU A 534 17.72 10.05 -26.22
N THR A 535 17.17 9.28 -25.29
CA THR A 535 17.96 8.35 -24.48
C THR A 535 18.42 7.15 -25.30
N GLU A 536 19.48 6.44 -24.85
CA GLU A 536 19.94 5.22 -25.50
C GLU A 536 18.82 4.15 -25.55
N THR A 537 18.04 4.06 -24.48
CA THR A 537 16.87 3.18 -24.43
C THR A 537 15.80 3.57 -25.45
N ALA A 538 15.50 4.86 -25.61
CA ALA A 538 14.53 5.31 -26.63
C ALA A 538 14.97 4.95 -28.06
N VAL A 539 16.24 5.17 -28.36
CA VAL A 539 16.82 4.82 -29.69
C VAL A 539 16.71 3.31 -29.94
N ARG A 540 17.03 2.48 -28.94
CA ARG A 540 16.95 1.02 -29.02
C ARG A 540 15.51 0.53 -29.15
N GLU A 541 14.60 1.04 -28.31
CA GLU A 541 13.20 0.60 -28.28
C GLU A 541 12.45 1.01 -29.55
N LEU A 542 12.73 2.21 -30.09
CA LEU A 542 12.16 2.70 -31.35
C LEU A 542 12.82 2.09 -32.60
N GLY A 543 13.89 1.31 -32.45
CA GLY A 543 14.60 0.69 -33.56
C GLY A 543 15.31 1.70 -34.47
N ILE A 544 15.74 2.85 -33.95
CA ILE A 544 16.39 3.92 -34.68
C ILE A 544 17.87 3.51 -34.95
N ASP A 545 18.31 3.64 -36.21
CA ASP A 545 19.71 3.41 -36.58
C ASP A 545 20.57 4.61 -36.10
N PRO A 546 21.53 4.40 -35.18
CA PRO A 546 22.40 5.48 -34.71
C PRO A 546 23.31 6.08 -35.80
N GLU A 547 23.50 5.41 -36.94
CA GLU A 547 24.32 5.96 -38.05
C GLU A 547 23.47 6.76 -39.03
N ASN A 548 22.15 6.54 -39.05
CA ASN A 548 21.19 7.33 -39.84
C ASN A 548 19.97 7.71 -38.97
N PRO A 549 20.13 8.64 -38.02
CA PRO A 549 19.15 8.90 -36.99
C PRO A 549 17.96 9.70 -37.52
N VAL A 550 16.91 9.02 -37.90
CA VAL A 550 15.64 9.64 -38.33
C VAL A 550 14.53 9.16 -37.42
N PHE A 551 13.85 10.09 -36.80
CA PHE A 551 12.68 9.77 -36.02
C PHE A 551 11.53 9.31 -36.97
N PRO A 552 10.85 8.21 -36.70
CA PRO A 552 9.80 7.73 -37.58
C PRO A 552 8.74 8.80 -37.83
N SER A 553 8.56 9.21 -39.10
CA SER A 553 7.68 10.33 -39.48
C SER A 553 6.22 10.13 -39.08
N ARG A 554 5.77 8.88 -38.96
CA ARG A 554 4.44 8.50 -38.44
C ARG A 554 4.19 9.03 -37.02
N TYR A 555 5.24 9.14 -36.20
CA TYR A 555 5.17 9.55 -34.80
C TYR A 555 5.79 10.92 -34.53
N ALA A 556 6.24 11.62 -35.57
CA ALA A 556 6.88 12.93 -35.44
C ALA A 556 6.01 14.01 -34.79
N TRP A 557 4.72 13.82 -34.75
CA TRP A 557 3.75 14.67 -34.05
C TRP A 557 3.99 14.72 -32.54
N ALA A 558 4.53 13.67 -31.94
CA ALA A 558 4.79 13.60 -30.50
C ALA A 558 5.97 14.49 -30.06
N ILE A 559 6.97 14.63 -30.91
CA ILE A 559 8.15 15.45 -30.63
C ILE A 559 8.22 16.70 -31.51
N ASN A 560 7.23 16.93 -32.38
CA ASN A 560 7.16 18.01 -33.37
C ASN A 560 8.36 18.14 -34.32
N TYR A 561 9.23 17.11 -34.39
CA TYR A 561 10.40 17.06 -35.26
C TYR A 561 10.60 15.66 -35.85
N ASN A 562 11.23 15.63 -37.05
CA ASN A 562 11.69 14.39 -37.66
C ASN A 562 13.19 14.13 -37.42
N ALA A 563 13.92 15.17 -36.97
CA ALA A 563 15.35 15.11 -36.74
C ALA A 563 15.67 14.72 -35.28
N ILE A 564 16.70 13.92 -35.12
CA ILE A 564 17.28 13.62 -33.81
C ILE A 564 18.55 14.50 -33.67
N ALA A 565 18.58 15.33 -32.66
CA ALA A 565 19.71 16.22 -32.39
C ALA A 565 20.89 15.47 -31.77
N GLY A 566 20.62 14.46 -30.96
CA GLY A 566 21.66 13.65 -30.34
C GLY A 566 21.10 12.54 -29.47
N ILE A 567 22.02 11.77 -28.92
CA ILE A 567 21.73 10.67 -27.97
C ILE A 567 22.39 11.03 -26.62
N ILE A 568 21.63 10.88 -25.55
CA ILE A 568 22.08 11.05 -24.17
C ILE A 568 22.05 9.71 -23.44
N GLU A 569 22.84 9.57 -22.37
CA GLU A 569 22.70 8.42 -21.44
C GLU A 569 21.29 8.33 -20.91
N ASP A 570 20.86 7.09 -20.54
CA ASP A 570 19.53 6.87 -19.98
C ASP A 570 19.28 7.70 -18.72
N VAL A 571 18.15 8.37 -18.72
CA VAL A 571 17.67 9.24 -17.63
C VAL A 571 16.31 8.73 -17.20
N PRO A 572 15.99 8.61 -15.92
CA PRO A 572 14.65 8.23 -15.49
C PRO A 572 13.66 9.38 -15.79
N PHE A 573 12.58 9.10 -16.52
CA PHE A 573 11.51 10.06 -16.82
C PHE A 573 10.32 9.93 -15.87
N SER A 574 10.16 8.77 -15.29
CA SER A 574 9.12 8.48 -14.33
C SER A 574 9.72 8.02 -13.00
N SER A 575 8.89 7.91 -11.97
CA SER A 575 9.36 7.29 -10.73
C SER A 575 9.81 5.85 -11.02
N ALA A 576 10.85 5.37 -10.34
CA ALA A 576 11.39 4.02 -10.49
C ALA A 576 10.38 2.87 -10.20
N MET A 577 9.09 3.22 -10.03
CA MET A 577 7.96 2.29 -9.91
C MET A 577 7.37 1.86 -11.26
N ASN A 578 7.67 2.56 -12.36
CA ASN A 578 7.20 2.13 -13.68
C ASN A 578 7.90 0.83 -14.10
N LEU A 579 7.09 -0.12 -14.57
CA LEU A 579 7.56 -1.45 -14.99
C LEU A 579 8.22 -1.46 -16.37
N ASN A 580 8.16 -0.33 -17.10
CA ASN A 580 8.78 -0.22 -18.42
C ASN A 580 10.08 0.58 -18.33
N PRO A 581 11.13 0.17 -19.07
CA PRO A 581 12.34 0.99 -19.19
C PRO A 581 11.95 2.36 -19.75
N ASP A 582 12.44 3.41 -19.12
CA ASP A 582 12.13 4.78 -19.50
C ASP A 582 12.76 5.13 -20.85
N ALA A 583 12.06 4.81 -21.94
CA ALA A 583 12.37 5.40 -23.23
C ALA A 583 11.87 6.84 -23.21
N GLY A 584 12.77 7.78 -23.40
CA GLY A 584 12.38 9.19 -23.31
C GLY A 584 13.30 10.12 -24.08
N GLY A 585 12.90 11.37 -24.11
CA GLY A 585 13.65 12.39 -24.82
C GLY A 585 13.34 13.81 -24.37
N PHE A 586 14.22 14.72 -24.75
CA PHE A 586 14.11 16.14 -24.52
C PHE A 586 13.94 16.89 -25.86
N VAL A 587 12.88 17.66 -25.95
CA VAL A 587 12.61 18.55 -27.07
C VAL A 587 13.06 19.96 -26.68
N LEU A 588 14.03 20.51 -27.41
CA LEU A 588 14.47 21.87 -27.16
C LEU A 588 13.57 22.85 -27.90
N LYS A 589 12.93 23.73 -27.17
CA LYS A 589 12.08 24.78 -27.69
C LYS A 589 12.78 26.18 -27.61
N GLY A 590 12.41 27.05 -28.52
CA GLY A 590 12.92 28.44 -28.49
C GLY A 590 12.33 29.26 -27.34
N PRO A 591 13.00 30.37 -26.94
CA PRO A 591 12.62 31.16 -25.77
C PRO A 591 11.29 31.94 -25.92
N GLN A 592 10.63 31.87 -27.08
CA GLN A 592 9.38 32.58 -27.36
C GLN A 592 8.10 31.73 -27.25
N ASP A 593 8.21 30.51 -26.82
CA ASP A 593 7.03 29.67 -26.63
C ASP A 593 6.25 30.11 -25.36
N PRO A 594 5.00 30.54 -25.47
CA PRO A 594 4.27 31.13 -24.35
C PRO A 594 3.82 30.10 -23.27
N ASP A 595 3.88 28.81 -23.57
CA ASP A 595 3.30 27.75 -22.72
C ASP A 595 4.24 27.24 -21.62
N TRP A 596 5.38 27.93 -21.39
CA TRP A 596 6.34 27.52 -20.37
C TRP A 596 5.86 27.80 -18.95
N SER A 597 5.78 26.78 -18.13
CA SER A 597 5.19 26.86 -16.79
C SER A 597 6.19 26.65 -15.65
N ASP A 598 7.32 26.00 -15.93
CA ASP A 598 8.27 25.61 -14.91
C ASP A 598 9.66 26.20 -15.21
N TYR A 599 10.42 26.49 -14.14
CA TYR A 599 11.83 26.89 -14.24
C TYR A 599 12.69 25.93 -13.45
N ILE A 600 13.84 25.59 -14.01
CA ILE A 600 14.94 24.97 -13.27
C ILE A 600 15.95 26.08 -12.93
N VAL A 601 16.30 26.18 -11.68
CA VAL A 601 17.12 27.26 -11.14
C VAL A 601 18.34 26.67 -10.45
N ARG A 602 19.55 27.16 -10.82
CA ARG A 602 20.79 26.87 -10.10
C ARG A 602 20.97 27.87 -8.99
N LEU A 603 21.05 27.38 -7.77
CA LEU A 603 21.33 28.18 -6.59
C LEU A 603 22.84 28.27 -6.39
N SER A 604 23.36 29.51 -6.19
CA SER A 604 24.74 29.75 -5.75
C SER A 604 24.93 29.43 -4.25
N ASP A 605 23.85 29.52 -3.48
CA ASP A 605 23.77 29.16 -2.06
C ASP A 605 22.47 28.43 -1.79
N SER A 606 22.56 27.12 -1.57
CA SER A 606 21.43 26.22 -1.26
C SER A 606 21.14 26.17 0.24
N SER A 607 21.28 27.26 0.97
CA SER A 607 20.90 27.32 2.38
C SER A 607 19.40 27.10 2.57
N ALA A 608 19.01 26.53 3.71
CA ALA A 608 17.60 26.28 4.01
C ALA A 608 16.75 27.57 4.00
N GLU A 609 17.38 28.73 4.28
CA GLU A 609 16.73 30.04 4.25
C GLU A 609 16.39 30.45 2.81
N ASN A 610 17.35 30.34 1.88
CA ASN A 610 17.14 30.66 0.46
C ASN A 610 16.15 29.71 -0.21
N ILE A 611 16.22 28.40 0.10
CA ILE A 611 15.26 27.41 -0.39
C ILE A 611 13.85 27.78 0.07
N LYS A 612 13.66 28.07 1.36
CA LYS A 612 12.37 28.46 1.91
C LYS A 612 11.84 29.77 1.33
N GLU A 613 12.71 30.75 1.12
CA GLU A 613 12.33 32.04 0.50
C GLU A 613 11.87 31.81 -0.93
N LEU A 614 12.62 31.07 -1.74
CA LEU A 614 12.26 30.80 -3.13
C LEU A 614 10.96 30.00 -3.24
N THR A 615 10.74 29.01 -2.35
CA THR A 615 9.47 28.28 -2.26
C THR A 615 8.31 29.25 -2.00
N ARG A 616 8.44 30.15 -1.02
CA ARG A 616 7.43 31.16 -0.71
C ARG A 616 7.13 32.09 -1.90
N LEU A 617 8.18 32.53 -2.61
CA LEU A 617 8.00 33.36 -3.80
C LEU A 617 7.27 32.62 -4.93
N CYS A 618 7.54 31.33 -5.13
CA CYS A 618 6.79 30.50 -6.08
C CYS A 618 5.31 30.39 -5.69
N GLU A 619 5.02 30.17 -4.41
CA GLU A 619 3.64 30.10 -3.89
C GLU A 619 2.92 31.47 -4.07
N GLU A 620 3.59 32.57 -3.77
CA GLU A 620 3.04 33.93 -3.97
C GLU A 620 2.74 34.21 -5.44
N GLU A 621 3.63 33.78 -6.35
CA GLU A 621 3.42 33.92 -7.77
C GLU A 621 2.23 33.11 -8.27
N ILE A 622 2.08 31.89 -7.79
CA ILE A 622 0.92 31.04 -8.10
C ILE A 622 -0.37 31.75 -7.65
N VAL A 623 -0.38 32.27 -6.42
CA VAL A 623 -1.52 33.04 -5.92
C VAL A 623 -1.77 34.28 -6.77
N ARG A 624 -0.72 34.97 -7.25
CA ARG A 624 -0.85 36.15 -8.11
C ARG A 624 -1.48 35.80 -9.45
N VAL A 625 -1.06 34.69 -10.06
CA VAL A 625 -1.52 34.29 -11.40
C VAL A 625 -2.92 33.69 -11.36
N HIS A 626 -3.18 32.83 -10.40
CA HIS A 626 -4.44 32.07 -10.32
C HIS A 626 -5.42 32.61 -9.29
N GLY A 627 -5.04 33.67 -8.54
CA GLY A 627 -5.88 34.21 -7.46
C GLY A 627 -5.96 33.32 -6.22
N ARG A 628 -5.17 32.24 -6.14
CA ARG A 628 -5.22 31.20 -5.12
C ARG A 628 -3.91 30.45 -4.96
N SER A 629 -3.75 29.75 -3.85
CA SER A 629 -2.69 28.74 -3.68
C SER A 629 -3.09 27.45 -4.42
N ILE A 630 -2.20 26.98 -5.29
CA ILE A 630 -2.33 25.66 -5.93
C ILE A 630 -1.24 24.76 -5.33
N PRO A 631 -1.52 23.55 -4.87
CA PRO A 631 -0.52 22.63 -4.36
C PRO A 631 0.37 22.14 -5.52
N VAL A 632 1.43 22.86 -5.78
CA VAL A 632 2.42 22.48 -6.80
C VAL A 632 3.77 22.22 -6.15
N SER A 633 4.47 21.23 -6.68
CA SER A 633 5.77 20.80 -6.16
C SER A 633 6.89 21.73 -6.63
N SER A 634 6.94 22.97 -6.07
CA SER A 634 8.14 23.81 -6.13
C SER A 634 9.05 23.49 -4.96
N GLY A 635 10.34 23.28 -5.20
CA GLY A 635 11.24 22.91 -4.11
C GLY A 635 12.64 22.56 -4.56
N TYR A 636 13.51 22.31 -3.60
CA TYR A 636 14.86 21.81 -3.85
C TYR A 636 14.79 20.44 -4.55
N TYR A 637 15.48 20.30 -5.67
CA TYR A 637 15.28 19.15 -6.55
C TYR A 637 15.59 17.80 -5.91
N PRO A 638 16.67 17.64 -5.12
CA PRO A 638 16.89 16.39 -4.37
C PRO A 638 15.76 16.04 -3.42
N ASP A 639 15.16 17.03 -2.74
CA ASP A 639 14.06 16.80 -1.80
C ASP A 639 12.79 16.33 -2.54
N LEU A 640 12.50 16.91 -3.71
CA LEU A 640 11.38 16.49 -4.56
C LEU A 640 11.54 15.06 -5.07
N ILE A 641 12.78 14.63 -5.39
CA ILE A 641 13.07 13.24 -5.75
C ILE A 641 12.82 12.33 -4.55
N GLU A 642 13.28 12.71 -3.37
CA GLU A 642 13.09 11.92 -2.15
C GLU A 642 11.61 11.79 -1.78
N GLU A 643 10.83 12.86 -1.94
CA GLU A 643 9.38 12.88 -1.70
C GLU A 643 8.62 11.93 -2.61
N ALA A 644 9.03 11.79 -3.87
CA ALA A 644 8.43 10.84 -4.81
C ALA A 644 8.51 9.37 -4.34
N TYR A 645 9.46 9.03 -3.46
CA TYR A 645 9.61 7.69 -2.88
C TYR A 645 8.95 7.53 -1.50
N GLU A 646 8.31 8.57 -0.96
CA GLU A 646 7.67 8.50 0.36
C GLU A 646 6.62 7.37 0.49
N PRO A 647 5.77 7.07 -0.52
CA PRO A 647 4.83 5.95 -0.42
C PRO A 647 5.54 4.61 -0.19
N ILE A 648 6.64 4.36 -0.90
CA ILE A 648 7.42 3.12 -0.77
C ILE A 648 8.16 3.08 0.58
N LYS A 649 8.71 4.23 1.02
CA LYS A 649 9.33 4.35 2.35
C LYS A 649 8.34 4.03 3.47
N LYS A 650 7.11 4.51 3.36
CA LYS A 650 6.03 4.22 4.29
C LYS A 650 5.72 2.71 4.33
N GLN A 651 5.63 2.05 3.17
CA GLN A 651 5.44 0.60 3.08
C GLN A 651 6.59 -0.17 3.75
N ALA A 652 7.85 0.22 3.51
CA ALA A 652 9.01 -0.41 4.14
C ALA A 652 9.06 -0.19 5.65
N LYS A 653 8.71 1.01 6.13
CA LYS A 653 8.54 1.29 7.57
C LYS A 653 7.50 0.35 8.19
N MET A 654 6.42 0.07 7.46
CA MET A 654 5.37 -0.86 7.89
C MET A 654 5.88 -2.30 8.02
N VAL A 655 6.61 -2.80 7.01
CA VAL A 655 7.21 -4.14 7.07
C VAL A 655 8.28 -4.22 8.18
N THR A 656 9.01 -3.12 8.41
CA THR A 656 9.95 -3.02 9.54
C THR A 656 9.23 -3.12 10.89
N LEU A 657 8.05 -2.54 11.01
CA LEU A 657 7.22 -2.68 12.22
C LEU A 657 6.80 -4.14 12.43
N PHE A 658 6.39 -4.85 11.38
CA PHE A 658 6.12 -6.29 11.45
C PHE A 658 7.36 -7.10 11.85
N MET A 659 8.53 -6.73 11.35
CA MET A 659 9.79 -7.34 11.75
C MET A 659 10.02 -7.21 13.25
N ILE A 660 9.82 -6.02 13.83
CA ILE A 660 9.96 -5.78 15.27
C ILE A 660 8.98 -6.67 16.04
N VAL A 661 7.72 -6.74 15.63
CA VAL A 661 6.71 -7.59 16.28
C VAL A 661 7.09 -9.07 16.20
N ALA A 662 7.55 -9.54 15.05
CA ALA A 662 7.98 -10.93 14.87
C ALA A 662 9.18 -11.28 15.77
N ILE A 663 10.16 -10.37 15.88
CA ILE A 663 11.30 -10.52 16.79
C ILE A 663 10.84 -10.58 18.25
N LEU A 664 9.94 -9.69 18.66
CA LEU A 664 9.39 -9.69 20.03
C LEU A 664 8.66 -11.00 20.34
N LEU A 665 7.83 -11.50 19.43
CA LEU A 665 7.11 -12.76 19.60
C LEU A 665 8.08 -13.94 19.69
N SER A 666 9.10 -13.96 18.84
CA SER A 666 10.15 -14.98 18.90
C SER A 666 10.90 -14.95 20.22
N ALA A 667 11.32 -13.76 20.68
CA ALA A 667 12.01 -13.58 21.96
C ALA A 667 11.14 -14.05 23.14
N LEU A 668 9.87 -13.64 23.19
CA LEU A 668 8.95 -14.03 24.27
C LEU A 668 8.73 -15.53 24.30
N GLY A 669 8.56 -16.17 23.14
CA GLY A 669 8.44 -17.64 23.04
C GLY A 669 9.69 -18.37 23.55
N GLN A 670 10.86 -17.90 23.15
CA GLN A 670 12.13 -18.48 23.58
C GLN A 670 12.42 -18.26 25.07
N ILE A 671 12.14 -17.07 25.62
CA ILE A 671 12.24 -16.78 27.05
C ILE A 671 11.32 -17.70 27.84
N ALA A 672 10.08 -17.86 27.41
CA ALA A 672 9.10 -18.71 28.08
C ALA A 672 9.56 -20.17 28.13
N MET A 673 10.01 -20.70 26.98
CA MET A 673 10.47 -22.10 26.88
C MET A 673 11.78 -22.34 27.59
N SER A 674 12.76 -21.45 27.50
CA SER A 674 14.02 -21.58 28.20
C SER A 674 13.83 -21.54 29.73
N THR A 675 12.91 -20.71 30.22
CA THR A 675 12.54 -20.63 31.63
C THR A 675 11.91 -21.95 32.09
N TYR A 676 11.03 -22.54 31.28
CA TYR A 676 10.44 -23.84 31.58
C TYR A 676 11.50 -24.95 31.66
N TYR A 677 12.35 -25.07 30.64
CA TYR A 677 13.42 -26.10 30.64
C TYR A 677 14.42 -25.92 31.77
N ALA A 678 14.75 -24.68 32.12
CA ALA A 678 15.63 -24.39 33.25
C ALA A 678 15.01 -24.91 34.56
N THR A 679 13.70 -24.69 34.76
CA THR A 679 12.99 -25.16 35.96
C THR A 679 12.83 -26.70 35.96
N GLU A 680 12.58 -27.32 34.79
CA GLU A 680 12.47 -28.79 34.70
C GLU A 680 13.82 -29.50 34.98
N LYS A 681 14.91 -28.91 34.48
CA LYS A 681 16.26 -29.46 34.66
C LYS A 681 16.91 -29.06 36.00
N GLU A 682 16.22 -28.28 36.84
CA GLU A 682 16.81 -27.76 38.11
C GLU A 682 17.38 -28.88 39.00
N LYS A 683 16.64 -30.00 39.14
CA LYS A 683 17.14 -31.20 39.88
C LYS A 683 18.34 -31.88 39.20
N GLU A 684 18.24 -32.06 37.86
CA GLU A 684 19.33 -32.69 37.08
C GLU A 684 20.59 -31.86 37.12
N ILE A 685 20.46 -30.53 36.98
CA ILE A 685 21.58 -29.59 37.13
C ILE A 685 22.10 -29.60 38.54
N GLY A 686 21.24 -29.66 39.57
CA GLY A 686 21.62 -29.76 40.98
C GLY A 686 22.45 -31.03 41.25
N ILE A 687 21.98 -32.19 40.80
CA ILE A 687 22.69 -33.47 40.91
C ILE A 687 24.06 -33.40 40.24
N ARG A 688 24.14 -32.91 39.01
CA ARG A 688 25.40 -32.80 38.28
C ARG A 688 26.40 -31.82 38.91
N LYS A 689 25.90 -30.72 39.50
CA LYS A 689 26.76 -29.83 40.29
C LYS A 689 27.40 -30.53 41.50
N VAL A 690 26.64 -31.38 42.20
CA VAL A 690 27.14 -32.18 43.29
C VAL A 690 28.24 -33.16 42.82
N PHE A 691 28.13 -33.65 41.57
CA PHE A 691 29.13 -34.50 40.91
C PHE A 691 30.25 -33.72 40.19
N GLY A 692 30.40 -32.41 40.44
CA GLY A 692 31.47 -31.59 39.89
C GLY A 692 31.18 -30.85 38.58
N GLY A 693 29.94 -30.86 38.12
CA GLY A 693 29.49 -30.09 36.94
C GLY A 693 29.56 -28.59 37.21
N THR A 694 30.18 -27.84 36.29
CA THR A 694 30.28 -26.38 36.38
C THR A 694 29.07 -25.70 35.77
N VAL A 695 28.73 -24.51 36.30
CA VAL A 695 27.67 -23.63 35.71
C VAL A 695 27.93 -23.41 34.22
N ARG A 696 29.19 -23.21 33.83
CA ARG A 696 29.60 -22.96 32.45
C ARG A 696 29.31 -24.14 31.52
N SER A 697 29.61 -25.38 31.96
CA SER A 697 29.36 -26.59 31.15
C SER A 697 27.86 -26.82 30.85
N GLU A 698 26.99 -26.64 31.86
CA GLU A 698 25.58 -26.80 31.71
C GLU A 698 24.95 -25.67 30.85
N SER A 699 25.44 -24.44 31.01
CA SER A 699 25.03 -23.30 30.17
C SER A 699 25.37 -23.53 28.70
N ILE A 700 26.61 -23.92 28.41
CA ILE A 700 27.07 -24.18 27.04
C ILE A 700 26.23 -25.27 26.37
N ARG A 701 25.93 -26.38 27.06
CA ARG A 701 25.12 -27.46 26.52
C ARG A 701 23.71 -27.01 26.16
N ASN A 702 23.05 -26.25 27.01
CA ASN A 702 21.71 -25.74 26.74
C ASN A 702 21.72 -24.74 25.56
N ILE A 703 22.71 -23.87 25.47
CA ILE A 703 22.88 -22.93 24.36
C ILE A 703 23.04 -23.70 23.04
N PHE A 704 23.86 -24.73 22.97
CA PHE A 704 24.05 -25.54 21.76
C PHE A 704 22.79 -26.23 21.32
N GLU A 705 21.91 -26.70 22.22
CA GLU A 705 20.63 -27.32 21.89
C GLU A 705 19.69 -26.30 21.19
N TYR A 706 19.59 -25.06 21.68
CA TYR A 706 18.77 -24.01 21.07
C TYR A 706 19.36 -23.49 19.76
N LEU A 707 20.67 -23.33 19.68
CA LEU A 707 21.34 -22.94 18.44
C LEU A 707 21.13 -23.96 17.33
N ALA A 708 21.08 -25.25 17.66
CA ALA A 708 20.75 -26.28 16.66
C ALA A 708 19.37 -26.08 16.03
N TYR A 709 18.35 -25.65 16.82
CA TYR A 709 17.02 -25.33 16.26
C TYR A 709 17.08 -24.11 15.34
N CYS A 710 17.88 -23.10 15.69
CA CYS A 710 18.10 -21.94 14.84
C CYS A 710 18.80 -22.34 13.52
N VAL A 711 19.80 -23.23 13.58
CA VAL A 711 20.47 -23.74 12.35
C VAL A 711 19.47 -24.47 11.44
N ILE A 712 18.64 -25.35 12.00
CA ILE A 712 17.59 -26.05 11.21
C ILE A 712 16.62 -25.02 10.60
N ALA A 713 16.22 -24.01 11.36
CA ALA A 713 15.36 -22.94 10.87
C ALA A 713 16.03 -22.17 9.71
N CYS A 714 17.33 -21.85 9.82
CA CYS A 714 18.08 -21.15 8.77
C CYS A 714 18.17 -21.96 7.47
N VAL A 715 18.41 -23.27 7.56
CA VAL A 715 18.50 -24.14 6.37
C VAL A 715 17.22 -24.13 5.55
N ILE A 716 16.06 -23.94 6.19
CA ILE A 716 14.76 -23.87 5.53
C ILE A 716 14.43 -22.42 5.14
N ALA A 717 14.61 -21.48 6.08
CA ALA A 717 14.15 -20.10 5.92
C ALA A 717 14.97 -19.33 4.89
N VAL A 718 16.28 -19.53 4.80
CA VAL A 718 17.15 -18.78 3.88
C VAL A 718 16.79 -19.03 2.42
N PRO A 719 16.65 -20.28 1.92
CA PRO A 719 16.21 -20.51 0.54
C PRO A 719 14.83 -19.93 0.24
N VAL A 720 13.89 -20.05 1.18
CA VAL A 720 12.54 -19.48 1.02
C VAL A 720 12.60 -17.96 0.97
N SER A 721 13.41 -17.32 1.83
CA SER A 721 13.59 -15.87 1.83
C SER A 721 14.22 -15.36 0.53
N VAL A 722 15.22 -16.07 -0.01
CA VAL A 722 15.85 -15.75 -1.30
C VAL A 722 14.82 -15.80 -2.43
N TRP A 723 13.98 -16.82 -2.44
CA TRP A 723 12.93 -16.97 -3.46
C TRP A 723 11.88 -15.85 -3.36
N ILE A 724 11.36 -15.55 -2.15
CA ILE A 724 10.37 -14.49 -1.95
C ILE A 724 10.97 -13.11 -2.30
N ALA A 725 12.20 -12.85 -1.86
CA ALA A 725 12.91 -11.60 -2.17
C ALA A 725 13.14 -11.45 -3.68
N GLY A 726 13.46 -12.55 -4.38
CA GLY A 726 13.58 -12.56 -5.84
C GLY A 726 12.28 -12.13 -6.51
N ARG A 727 11.16 -12.75 -6.12
CA ARG A 727 9.83 -12.40 -6.66
C ARG A 727 9.45 -10.95 -6.39
N TYR A 728 9.75 -10.45 -5.19
CA TYR A 728 9.53 -9.05 -4.86
C TYR A 728 10.36 -8.11 -5.73
N LEU A 729 11.65 -8.42 -5.93
CA LEU A 729 12.54 -7.59 -6.75
C LEU A 729 12.17 -7.63 -8.25
N GLU A 730 11.53 -8.70 -8.73
CA GLU A 730 11.03 -8.79 -10.12
C GLU A 730 9.95 -7.73 -10.42
N THR A 731 9.30 -7.15 -9.43
CA THR A 731 8.30 -6.09 -9.61
C THR A 731 8.91 -4.71 -9.87
N PHE A 732 10.23 -4.58 -9.86
CA PHE A 732 10.93 -3.32 -10.12
C PHE A 732 11.76 -3.43 -11.40
N VAL A 733 11.78 -2.36 -12.18
CA VAL A 733 12.69 -2.23 -13.34
C VAL A 733 14.15 -2.15 -12.86
N TYR A 734 14.37 -1.23 -11.95
CA TYR A 734 15.67 -0.99 -11.34
C TYR A 734 15.77 -1.75 -10.02
N LYS A 735 16.37 -2.94 -10.05
CA LYS A 735 16.44 -3.83 -8.90
C LYS A 735 17.84 -3.90 -8.32
N THR A 736 17.91 -3.80 -7.00
CA THR A 736 19.17 -4.06 -6.29
C THR A 736 19.58 -5.53 -6.49
N PRO A 737 20.87 -5.81 -6.70
CA PRO A 737 21.33 -7.20 -6.73
C PRO A 737 21.05 -7.85 -5.36
N GLN A 738 20.60 -9.11 -5.38
CA GLN A 738 20.38 -9.86 -4.14
C GLN A 738 21.70 -10.04 -3.40
N LYS A 739 21.88 -9.31 -2.33
CA LYS A 739 23.12 -9.33 -1.52
C LYS A 739 23.04 -10.46 -0.51
N PRO A 740 23.90 -11.50 -0.57
CA PRO A 740 23.85 -12.65 0.34
C PRO A 740 23.92 -12.27 1.84
N TRP A 741 24.58 -11.16 2.17
CA TRP A 741 24.71 -10.70 3.54
C TRP A 741 23.36 -10.38 4.21
N ILE A 742 22.32 -10.04 3.44
CA ILE A 742 20.96 -9.75 3.95
C ILE A 742 20.41 -10.98 4.68
N PHE A 743 20.51 -12.14 4.05
CA PHE A 743 20.01 -13.39 4.60
C PHE A 743 20.86 -13.87 5.79
N VAL A 744 22.16 -13.63 5.72
CA VAL A 744 23.08 -13.88 6.85
C VAL A 744 22.75 -12.96 8.02
N ALA A 745 22.51 -11.67 7.80
CA ALA A 745 22.14 -10.73 8.83
C ALA A 745 20.79 -11.11 9.49
N ALA A 746 19.79 -11.50 8.71
CA ALA A 746 18.50 -11.97 9.23
C ALA A 746 18.67 -13.20 10.12
N ALA A 747 19.46 -14.17 9.69
CA ALA A 747 19.80 -15.36 10.49
C ALA A 747 20.53 -14.98 11.79
N LEU A 748 21.54 -14.11 11.71
CA LEU A 748 22.33 -13.65 12.87
C LEU A 748 21.47 -12.89 13.88
N MET A 749 20.50 -12.08 13.44
CA MET A 749 19.55 -11.41 14.34
C MET A 749 18.74 -12.42 15.16
N VAL A 750 18.19 -13.44 14.50
CA VAL A 750 17.43 -14.50 15.19
C VAL A 750 18.33 -15.30 16.13
N PHE A 751 19.58 -15.60 15.72
CA PHE A 751 20.57 -16.22 16.58
C PHE A 751 20.90 -15.36 17.81
N ALA A 752 21.07 -14.05 17.64
CA ALA A 752 21.36 -13.13 18.74
C ALA A 752 20.20 -13.07 19.75
N VAL A 753 18.95 -13.01 19.25
CA VAL A 753 17.75 -13.05 20.10
C VAL A 753 17.66 -14.38 20.85
N ALA A 754 17.88 -15.50 20.17
CA ALA A 754 17.89 -16.84 20.77
C ALA A 754 18.95 -16.94 21.85
N LEU A 755 20.17 -16.53 21.54
CA LEU A 755 21.31 -16.55 22.48
C LEU A 755 21.03 -15.68 23.71
N ALA A 756 20.57 -14.44 23.51
CA ALA A 756 20.25 -13.53 24.62
C ALA A 756 19.17 -14.10 25.54
N SER A 757 18.09 -14.65 24.95
CA SER A 757 16.98 -15.25 25.68
C SER A 757 17.39 -16.46 26.50
N VAL A 758 18.24 -17.33 25.93
CA VAL A 758 18.69 -18.54 26.58
C VAL A 758 19.79 -18.25 27.64
N LEU A 759 20.72 -17.34 27.34
CA LEU A 759 21.79 -16.93 28.30
C LEU A 759 21.19 -16.36 29.57
N TRP A 760 20.25 -15.44 29.46
CA TRP A 760 19.57 -14.85 30.61
C TRP A 760 19.04 -15.94 31.56
N GLN A 761 18.27 -16.88 31.00
CA GLN A 761 17.59 -17.91 31.80
C GLN A 761 18.56 -18.95 32.36
N THR A 762 19.55 -19.37 31.57
CA THR A 762 20.53 -20.36 31.98
C THR A 762 21.41 -19.83 33.09
N LEU A 763 21.84 -18.57 33.01
CA LEU A 763 22.61 -17.90 34.08
C LEU A 763 21.78 -17.79 35.36
N ARG A 764 20.47 -17.49 35.25
CA ARG A 764 19.58 -17.44 36.42
C ARG A 764 19.42 -18.82 37.08
N ALA A 765 19.13 -19.86 36.28
CA ALA A 765 19.00 -21.24 36.79
C ALA A 765 20.30 -21.80 37.38
N ALA A 766 21.41 -21.46 36.75
CA ALA A 766 22.72 -21.90 37.21
C ALA A 766 23.18 -21.20 38.50
N ARG A 767 22.60 -20.06 38.88
CA ARG A 767 22.87 -19.38 40.17
C ARG A 767 22.03 -19.94 41.33
N THR A 768 21.04 -20.82 41.10
CA THR A 768 20.22 -21.42 42.15
C THR A 768 21.10 -22.35 43.03
N ASN A 769 20.86 -22.29 44.34
CA ASN A 769 21.59 -23.12 45.30
C ASN A 769 21.21 -24.60 45.15
N PRO A 770 22.18 -25.54 44.95
CA PRO A 770 21.89 -26.97 44.80
C PRO A 770 21.08 -27.56 45.98
N ALA A 771 21.30 -27.08 47.19
CA ALA A 771 20.56 -27.54 48.36
C ALA A 771 19.09 -27.17 48.34
N GLU A 772 18.75 -25.98 47.82
CA GLU A 772 17.35 -25.56 47.60
C GLU A 772 16.67 -26.28 46.44
N ALA A 773 17.46 -26.57 45.39
CA ALA A 773 16.95 -27.31 44.21
C ALA A 773 16.59 -28.76 44.54
N LEU A 774 17.32 -29.40 45.49
CA LEU A 774 17.06 -30.76 45.96
C LEU A 774 15.94 -30.83 47.01
N LYS A 775 15.64 -29.75 47.70
CA LYS A 775 14.66 -29.65 48.79
C LYS A 775 13.22 -29.30 48.31
N LYS A 776 13.08 -28.85 47.07
CA LYS A 776 11.75 -28.60 46.43
C LYS A 776 11.10 -29.94 46.05
N GLU A 777 10.22 -30.47 46.89
CA GLU A 777 9.29 -31.54 46.53
C GLU A 777 8.00 -31.00 45.86
#